data_e8c37738489eeda948d7819b3299cd31
#
_entry.id   e8c37738489eeda948d7819b3299cd31
#
_cell.length_a   1.000
_cell.length_b   1.000
_cell.length_c   1.000
_cell.angle_alpha   90.00
_cell.angle_beta   90.00
_cell.angle_gamma   90.00
#
_symmetry.space_group_name_H-M   'P 1'
#
loop_
_entity.id
_entity.type
_entity.pdbx_description
1 polymer ?
#
loop_
_entity_poly.entity_id
_entity_poly.type
_entity_poly.pdbx_seq_one_letter_code
_entity_poly.pdbx_strand_id
1 'polypeptide(L)'
;MALRKKHEVLEEPQDYEIERRETPRYNPDPEAGLSAAQVAQHRDDGWSNVSVAPPAQTTKEIIRENVCTYFNLIFLVLAILLCLVGSFRDLTFLPVIIFNTLIGIVQEIRAKNVLEKLNMLNAPHASVVRDGKKSLVDSEELVLDDIVIFKAGNQICADAIVVSGEVRVNESLLTGESDEITKAPGAELMSGSFVVAGECRARLDKVGVDSYISKLTLEAKAMKKGEQSEMIRSLDKLVKFVGIALIPIGITLFVQGFFFNAQSFRNSIVSMVAAVLGMIPEGLYLLASVALAVSSMRLAHKKVLLHDMKSIETLARVNVLCVDKTGTITENSMSVKDMIPTKEYDAEKMPELNGLLSDFVGAMSSDNSTMEALKDYFKKKTGQTASKVVPFTSVTKYSGVIFGEKSYVIGAPEFVLREDYDTYKPDISEYARKGYRVLVFGFYDAALDGGKLTGKVLPMAYVLLANPIRKEAPETFAYFAEQGVEVKVISGDNPLTVSEVAKEAGIANAEEYVDATTLQTDEDIANAIAKYTVFGRVTPGQKRQFVQALKDQGKTVAMTGDGVNDVLALKDADCSVAMASGSDAACQAAQVVLLESNFACMPSVVLEGRRVVNNIQRSASLFLVKNIFSFLLSLFSVVFMMSYPLQPSQISLISMFTIGIPGFFLAFQPNKDVIKGHFLTNVVLKALPAGLTDVLAVAAMAVFGQTFGLGETDISTAGTMLLAIVGFMILFKICEPFNWLRGCVWVGSVIGLLGCSIFLPKLFAITGMSTKCIMLFVVFSIATEPLFRYLTKLVSGVRKLHMKIHKRPMEEF
;
A
#
# COMPACT_ATOMS: atom_id res chain seq x y z
N MET A 1 26.46 37.01 5.63
CA MET A 1 27.53 36.02 5.80
C MET A 1 27.00 34.67 5.29
N ALA A 2 27.35 34.30 4.08
CA ALA A 2 26.77 33.17 3.35
C ALA A 2 27.39 31.86 3.83
N LEU A 3 26.56 30.97 4.40
CA LEU A 3 26.97 29.61 4.73
C LEU A 3 27.05 28.82 3.41
N ARG A 4 28.24 28.46 3.03
CA ARG A 4 28.57 27.51 1.95
C ARG A 4 27.83 26.20 2.20
N LYS A 5 26.89 25.85 1.31
CA LYS A 5 26.42 24.47 1.17
C LYS A 5 27.62 23.58 0.85
N LYS A 6 27.97 22.68 1.78
CA LYS A 6 28.85 21.57 1.48
C LYS A 6 28.12 20.69 0.42
N HIS A 7 28.71 20.59 -0.76
CA HIS A 7 28.41 19.51 -1.66
C HIS A 7 28.75 18.20 -0.92
N GLU A 8 27.72 17.41 -0.56
CA GLU A 8 27.91 15.99 -0.32
C GLU A 8 28.40 15.41 -1.64
N VAL A 9 29.59 14.84 -1.59
CA VAL A 9 30.14 14.03 -2.66
C VAL A 9 29.16 12.86 -2.83
N LEU A 10 28.46 12.85 -3.96
CA LEU A 10 27.69 11.70 -4.40
C LEU A 10 28.68 10.53 -4.46
N GLU A 11 28.49 9.51 -3.65
CA GLU A 11 29.15 8.23 -3.87
C GLU A 11 28.78 7.80 -5.29
N GLU A 12 29.82 7.58 -6.11
CA GLU A 12 29.63 7.04 -7.44
C GLU A 12 28.79 5.76 -7.35
N PRO A 13 27.83 5.54 -8.25
CA PRO A 13 27.03 4.32 -8.23
C PRO A 13 28.00 3.13 -8.24
N GLN A 14 27.87 2.24 -7.25
CA GLN A 14 28.61 0.99 -7.26
C GLN A 14 28.27 0.31 -8.57
N ASP A 15 29.27 0.20 -9.45
CA ASP A 15 29.19 -0.59 -10.66
C ASP A 15 28.78 -2.01 -10.25
N TYR A 16 27.58 -2.41 -10.60
CA TYR A 16 27.18 -3.80 -10.57
C TYR A 16 27.91 -4.48 -11.74
N GLU A 17 29.22 -4.73 -11.59
CA GLU A 17 29.97 -5.57 -12.49
C GLU A 17 29.42 -7.01 -12.38
N ILE A 18 28.41 -7.31 -13.19
CA ILE A 18 28.14 -8.69 -13.56
C ILE A 18 29.30 -9.06 -14.50
N GLU A 19 30.11 -10.02 -14.10
CA GLU A 19 31.15 -10.57 -14.99
C GLU A 19 30.47 -11.12 -16.24
N ARG A 20 30.44 -10.31 -17.30
CA ARG A 20 29.93 -10.70 -18.62
C ARG A 20 31.08 -11.05 -19.53
N ARG A 21 30.91 -12.16 -20.23
CA ARG A 21 31.83 -12.53 -21.30
C ARG A 21 31.30 -12.00 -22.63
N GLU A 22 32.24 -11.70 -23.55
CA GLU A 22 31.81 -11.39 -24.92
C GLU A 22 31.08 -12.59 -25.49
N THR A 23 29.88 -12.38 -26.02
CA THR A 23 29.04 -13.42 -26.61
C THR A 23 28.68 -13.05 -28.06
N PRO A 24 28.60 -14.01 -28.98
CA PRO A 24 28.14 -13.71 -30.34
C PRO A 24 26.69 -13.29 -30.35
N ARG A 25 26.35 -12.27 -31.15
CA ARG A 25 24.97 -11.85 -31.38
C ARG A 25 24.33 -12.80 -32.40
N TYR A 26 23.12 -13.25 -32.07
CA TYR A 26 22.36 -14.12 -32.96
C TYR A 26 21.20 -13.30 -33.59
N ASN A 27 20.83 -13.66 -34.80
CA ASN A 27 19.67 -13.13 -35.49
C ASN A 27 18.75 -14.30 -35.90
N PRO A 28 18.06 -14.91 -34.91
CA PRO A 28 17.24 -16.09 -35.15
C PRO A 28 16.04 -15.76 -36.01
N ASP A 29 15.58 -16.78 -36.78
CA ASP A 29 14.30 -16.67 -37.47
C ASP A 29 13.15 -16.48 -36.48
N PRO A 30 12.21 -15.57 -36.75
CA PRO A 30 11.09 -15.29 -35.83
C PRO A 30 10.18 -16.50 -35.52
N GLU A 31 10.15 -17.52 -36.39
CA GLU A 31 9.40 -18.74 -36.20
C GLU A 31 10.18 -19.84 -35.49
N ALA A 32 11.50 -19.83 -35.63
CA ALA A 32 12.38 -20.84 -35.04
C ALA A 32 12.89 -20.43 -33.65
N GLY A 33 13.23 -19.15 -33.48
CA GLY A 33 13.84 -18.64 -32.25
C GLY A 33 15.25 -19.17 -32.01
N LEU A 34 15.80 -18.95 -30.81
CA LEU A 34 17.09 -19.49 -30.39
C LEU A 34 17.01 -21.00 -30.14
N SER A 35 18.11 -21.72 -30.42
CA SER A 35 18.26 -23.10 -29.99
C SER A 35 18.61 -23.20 -28.49
N ALA A 36 18.33 -24.34 -27.89
CA ALA A 36 18.65 -24.60 -26.48
C ALA A 36 20.16 -24.41 -26.17
N ALA A 37 21.06 -24.73 -27.12
CA ALA A 37 22.51 -24.50 -26.96
C ALA A 37 22.87 -23.01 -26.93
N GLN A 38 22.24 -22.18 -27.76
CA GLN A 38 22.46 -20.73 -27.80
C GLN A 38 21.93 -20.06 -26.53
N VAL A 39 20.75 -20.50 -26.05
CA VAL A 39 20.17 -20.01 -24.77
C VAL A 39 21.11 -20.34 -23.61
N ALA A 40 21.65 -21.58 -23.55
CA ALA A 40 22.60 -21.98 -22.51
C ALA A 40 23.87 -21.13 -22.56
N GLN A 41 24.40 -20.89 -23.76
CA GLN A 41 25.59 -20.06 -23.97
C GLN A 41 25.36 -18.64 -23.46
N HIS A 42 24.28 -17.97 -23.86
CA HIS A 42 23.96 -16.61 -23.38
C HIS A 42 23.77 -16.55 -21.85
N ARG A 43 23.17 -17.58 -21.25
CA ARG A 43 23.03 -17.69 -19.80
C ARG A 43 24.38 -17.83 -19.10
N ASP A 44 25.24 -18.69 -19.58
CA ASP A 44 26.58 -18.94 -19.02
C ASP A 44 27.53 -17.72 -19.21
N ASP A 45 27.31 -16.94 -20.26
CA ASP A 45 28.05 -15.70 -20.54
C ASP A 45 27.48 -14.48 -19.77
N GLY A 46 26.41 -14.66 -18.96
CA GLY A 46 25.84 -13.64 -18.10
C GLY A 46 24.86 -12.68 -18.80
N TRP A 47 24.29 -13.07 -19.96
CA TRP A 47 23.34 -12.27 -20.74
C TRP A 47 21.89 -12.67 -20.52
N SER A 48 21.51 -12.92 -19.25
CA SER A 48 20.13 -13.14 -18.83
C SER A 48 19.46 -11.83 -18.42
N ASN A 49 18.15 -11.76 -18.57
CA ASN A 49 17.33 -10.59 -18.19
C ASN A 49 17.07 -10.57 -16.67
N VAL A 50 18.12 -10.76 -15.88
CA VAL A 50 18.01 -10.69 -14.42
C VAL A 50 17.65 -9.26 -14.03
N SER A 51 16.52 -9.11 -13.39
CA SER A 51 15.99 -7.82 -12.93
C SER A 51 16.97 -7.13 -11.98
N VAL A 52 17.29 -5.87 -12.24
CA VAL A 52 17.89 -4.97 -11.26
C VAL A 52 16.76 -4.48 -10.33
N ALA A 53 16.04 -5.44 -9.74
CA ALA A 53 15.09 -5.11 -8.69
C ALA A 53 15.82 -4.30 -7.61
N PRO A 54 15.16 -3.34 -6.92
CA PRO A 54 15.75 -2.78 -5.72
C PRO A 54 16.13 -3.97 -4.85
N PRO A 55 17.41 -4.17 -4.48
CA PRO A 55 17.78 -5.31 -3.68
C PRO A 55 16.89 -5.26 -2.47
N ALA A 56 16.05 -6.27 -2.31
CA ALA A 56 15.42 -6.50 -1.03
C ALA A 56 16.56 -6.44 -0.02
N GLN A 57 16.42 -5.62 1.02
CA GLN A 57 17.50 -5.41 2.00
C GLN A 57 18.16 -6.73 2.33
N THR A 58 19.45 -6.83 2.18
CA THR A 58 20.17 -8.07 2.49
C THR A 58 20.02 -8.37 3.98
N THR A 59 20.10 -9.63 4.37
CA THR A 59 20.08 -10.00 5.79
C THR A 59 21.15 -9.26 6.60
N LYS A 60 22.31 -8.96 5.97
CA LYS A 60 23.39 -8.18 6.60
C LYS A 60 22.99 -6.71 6.80
N GLU A 61 22.30 -6.12 5.85
CA GLU A 61 21.78 -4.74 5.97
C GLU A 61 20.71 -4.66 7.05
N ILE A 62 19.76 -5.59 7.10
CA ILE A 62 18.75 -5.66 8.15
C ILE A 62 19.42 -5.72 9.53
N ILE A 63 20.40 -6.58 9.71
CA ILE A 63 21.13 -6.69 10.97
C ILE A 63 21.85 -5.37 11.29
N ARG A 64 22.56 -4.78 10.32
CA ARG A 64 23.28 -3.52 10.49
C ARG A 64 22.35 -2.37 10.85
N GLU A 65 21.23 -2.21 10.16
CA GLU A 65 20.27 -1.14 10.39
C GLU A 65 19.59 -1.26 11.74
N ASN A 66 19.29 -2.47 12.22
CA ASN A 66 18.71 -2.68 13.53
C ASN A 66 19.72 -2.54 14.68
N VAL A 67 20.99 -2.91 14.47
CA VAL A 67 22.04 -2.81 15.50
C VAL A 67 22.65 -1.41 15.57
N CYS A 68 22.99 -0.81 14.42
CA CYS A 68 23.69 0.47 14.35
C CYS A 68 22.74 1.67 14.31
N THR A 69 21.71 1.68 15.13
CA THR A 69 20.82 2.84 15.25
C THR A 69 21.47 3.96 16.08
N TYR A 70 21.05 5.20 15.85
CA TYR A 70 21.49 6.35 16.63
C TYR A 70 21.27 6.14 18.14
N PHE A 71 20.15 5.60 18.56
CA PHE A 71 19.86 5.36 19.96
C PHE A 71 20.65 4.20 20.54
N ASN A 72 20.90 3.13 19.79
CA ASN A 72 21.75 2.04 20.25
C ASN A 72 23.18 2.50 20.52
N LEU A 73 23.69 3.46 19.71
CA LEU A 73 24.97 4.07 19.98
C LEU A 73 24.95 4.89 21.29
N ILE A 74 23.89 5.65 21.54
CA ILE A 74 23.73 6.39 22.81
C ILE A 74 23.67 5.41 23.98
N PHE A 75 22.86 4.34 23.90
CA PHE A 75 22.79 3.32 24.93
C PHE A 75 24.15 2.67 25.23
N LEU A 76 24.94 2.44 24.18
CA LEU A 76 26.30 1.92 24.35
C LEU A 76 27.17 2.91 25.13
N VAL A 77 27.11 4.21 24.80
CA VAL A 77 27.84 5.24 25.52
C VAL A 77 27.38 5.32 26.99
N LEU A 78 26.08 5.31 27.25
CA LEU A 78 25.51 5.33 28.61
C LEU A 78 25.94 4.08 29.40
N ALA A 79 25.95 2.92 28.76
CA ALA A 79 26.43 1.68 29.40
C ALA A 79 27.91 1.76 29.77
N ILE A 80 28.75 2.28 28.86
CA ILE A 80 30.19 2.48 29.15
C ILE A 80 30.36 3.44 30.34
N LEU A 81 29.62 4.55 30.38
CA LEU A 81 29.68 5.51 31.51
C LEU A 81 29.29 4.84 32.84
N LEU A 82 28.22 4.04 32.84
CA LEU A 82 27.82 3.30 34.06
C LEU A 82 28.86 2.25 34.50
N CYS A 83 29.49 1.58 33.54
CA CYS A 83 30.59 0.65 33.84
C CYS A 83 31.80 1.38 34.44
N LEU A 84 32.19 2.53 33.90
CA LEU A 84 33.33 3.31 34.42
C LEU A 84 33.11 3.78 35.85
N VAL A 85 31.88 4.07 36.27
CA VAL A 85 31.56 4.44 37.65
C VAL A 85 31.17 3.27 38.54
N GLY A 86 31.29 2.03 38.04
CA GLY A 86 30.99 0.82 38.78
C GLY A 86 29.52 0.62 39.16
N SER A 87 28.60 1.16 38.37
CA SER A 87 27.14 1.07 38.61
C SER A 87 26.49 -0.01 37.76
N PHE A 88 26.96 -1.25 37.87
CA PHE A 88 26.50 -2.40 37.05
C PHE A 88 25.02 -2.73 37.26
N ARG A 89 24.45 -2.44 38.41
CA ARG A 89 23.02 -2.62 38.68
C ARG A 89 22.16 -1.79 37.69
N ASP A 90 22.62 -0.63 37.32
CA ASP A 90 21.86 0.30 36.46
C ASP A 90 21.90 -0.04 34.95
N LEU A 91 22.57 -1.18 34.59
CA LEU A 91 22.58 -1.74 33.23
C LEU A 91 21.32 -2.56 32.88
N THR A 92 20.30 -2.56 33.73
CA THR A 92 19.04 -3.31 33.53
C THR A 92 18.30 -2.97 32.24
N PHE A 93 18.59 -1.86 31.59
CA PHE A 93 18.03 -1.50 30.28
C PHE A 93 18.67 -2.29 29.13
N LEU A 94 19.91 -2.77 29.24
CA LEU A 94 20.61 -3.48 28.16
C LEU A 94 19.92 -4.78 27.73
N PRO A 95 19.49 -5.68 28.62
CA PRO A 95 18.73 -6.85 28.21
C PRO A 95 17.48 -6.49 27.40
N VAL A 96 16.75 -5.43 27.77
CA VAL A 96 15.56 -4.97 27.06
C VAL A 96 15.90 -4.52 25.65
N ILE A 97 16.98 -3.75 25.49
CA ILE A 97 17.44 -3.28 24.17
C ILE A 97 17.90 -4.44 23.30
N ILE A 98 18.69 -5.37 23.85
CA ILE A 98 19.15 -6.55 23.12
C ILE A 98 17.96 -7.39 22.65
N PHE A 99 16.98 -7.66 23.52
CA PHE A 99 15.77 -8.38 23.16
C PHE A 99 14.96 -7.66 22.09
N ASN A 100 14.76 -6.35 22.22
CA ASN A 100 14.06 -5.54 21.23
C ASN A 100 14.75 -5.61 19.87
N THR A 101 16.07 -5.43 19.83
CA THR A 101 16.86 -5.51 18.60
C THR A 101 16.77 -6.90 17.96
N LEU A 102 16.88 -7.97 18.77
CA LEU A 102 16.75 -9.34 18.27
C LEU A 102 15.35 -9.63 17.69
N ILE A 103 14.30 -9.21 18.40
CA ILE A 103 12.91 -9.34 17.91
C ILE A 103 12.75 -8.61 16.58
N GLY A 104 13.27 -7.38 16.46
CA GLY A 104 13.23 -6.60 15.22
C GLY A 104 13.88 -7.35 14.05
N ILE A 105 15.11 -7.79 14.22
CA ILE A 105 15.86 -8.54 13.21
C ILE A 105 15.08 -9.79 12.76
N VAL A 106 14.62 -10.60 13.72
CA VAL A 106 13.91 -11.86 13.40
C VAL A 106 12.61 -11.60 12.65
N GLN A 107 11.83 -10.59 13.06
CA GLN A 107 10.56 -10.26 12.40
C GLN A 107 10.77 -9.68 11.00
N GLU A 108 11.76 -8.82 10.83
CA GLU A 108 12.07 -8.20 9.55
C GLU A 108 12.60 -9.23 8.53
N ILE A 109 13.46 -10.17 8.97
CA ILE A 109 13.91 -11.29 8.12
C ILE A 109 12.72 -12.18 7.73
N ARG A 110 11.81 -12.49 8.67
CA ARG A 110 10.61 -13.28 8.35
C ARG A 110 9.70 -12.57 7.36
N ALA A 111 9.47 -11.28 7.54
CA ALA A 111 8.64 -10.49 6.61
C ALA A 111 9.27 -10.46 5.22
N LYS A 112 10.58 -10.20 5.12
CA LYS A 112 11.33 -10.27 3.88
C LYS A 112 11.13 -11.60 3.17
N ASN A 113 11.38 -12.74 3.83
CA ASN A 113 11.27 -14.06 3.22
C ASN A 113 9.86 -14.38 2.70
N VAL A 114 8.82 -13.89 3.39
CA VAL A 114 7.42 -14.05 2.95
C VAL A 114 7.14 -13.19 1.71
N LEU A 115 7.58 -11.93 1.71
CA LEU A 115 7.40 -11.02 0.58
C LEU A 115 8.15 -11.52 -0.66
N GLU A 116 9.39 -12.00 -0.51
CA GLU A 116 10.16 -12.59 -1.61
C GLU A 116 9.43 -13.77 -2.25
N LYS A 117 8.88 -14.68 -1.44
CA LYS A 117 8.08 -15.80 -1.97
C LYS A 117 6.84 -15.36 -2.73
N LEU A 118 6.18 -14.30 -2.28
CA LEU A 118 4.99 -13.77 -2.97
C LEU A 118 5.36 -13.04 -4.26
N ASN A 119 6.46 -12.30 -4.25
CA ASN A 119 6.96 -11.62 -5.45
C ASN A 119 7.31 -12.63 -6.55
N MET A 120 7.91 -13.78 -6.19
CA MET A 120 8.17 -14.86 -7.15
C MET A 120 6.87 -15.42 -7.77
N LEU A 121 5.77 -15.46 -7.02
CA LEU A 121 4.48 -15.92 -7.55
C LEU A 121 3.82 -14.94 -8.51
N ASN A 122 4.23 -13.68 -8.50
CA ASN A 122 3.70 -12.61 -9.35
C ASN A 122 4.77 -12.08 -10.33
N ALA A 123 5.84 -12.84 -10.55
CA ALA A 123 6.86 -12.47 -11.53
C ALA A 123 6.24 -12.41 -12.93
N PRO A 124 6.55 -11.38 -13.74
CA PRO A 124 6.02 -11.30 -15.09
C PRO A 124 6.56 -12.46 -15.94
N HIS A 125 5.66 -13.08 -16.71
CA HIS A 125 6.00 -14.15 -17.63
C HIS A 125 6.01 -13.62 -19.05
N ALA A 126 6.92 -14.14 -19.89
CA ALA A 126 7.00 -13.79 -21.30
C ALA A 126 6.81 -15.01 -22.19
N SER A 127 6.08 -14.81 -23.28
CA SER A 127 5.92 -15.86 -24.29
C SER A 127 7.09 -15.81 -25.26
N VAL A 128 7.94 -16.82 -25.22
CA VAL A 128 9.17 -16.90 -26.03
C VAL A 128 9.07 -18.01 -27.08
N VAL A 129 9.73 -17.81 -28.20
CA VAL A 129 9.91 -18.83 -29.24
C VAL A 129 11.35 -19.37 -29.16
N ARG A 130 11.49 -20.66 -28.87
CA ARG A 130 12.80 -21.37 -28.84
C ARG A 130 12.64 -22.75 -29.50
N ASP A 131 13.61 -23.16 -30.32
CA ASP A 131 13.57 -24.43 -31.07
C ASP A 131 12.24 -24.63 -31.84
N GLY A 132 11.68 -23.57 -32.42
CA GLY A 132 10.39 -23.59 -33.13
C GLY A 132 9.15 -23.81 -32.26
N LYS A 133 9.29 -23.79 -30.93
CA LYS A 133 8.19 -23.97 -29.98
C LYS A 133 7.94 -22.70 -29.17
N LYS A 134 6.65 -22.37 -29.00
CA LYS A 134 6.23 -21.31 -28.09
C LYS A 134 6.19 -21.87 -26.67
N SER A 135 6.82 -21.18 -25.73
CA SER A 135 6.80 -21.51 -24.31
C SER A 135 6.63 -20.23 -23.47
N LEU A 136 6.01 -20.37 -22.31
CA LEU A 136 5.91 -19.31 -21.32
C LEU A 136 7.08 -19.48 -20.35
N VAL A 137 7.89 -18.45 -20.17
CA VAL A 137 9.04 -18.46 -19.26
C VAL A 137 8.99 -17.23 -18.36
N ASP A 138 9.64 -17.31 -17.20
CA ASP A 138 9.80 -16.15 -16.33
C ASP A 138 10.63 -15.08 -17.03
N SER A 139 10.30 -13.82 -16.85
CA SER A 139 11.02 -12.72 -17.52
C SER A 139 12.52 -12.69 -17.19
N GLU A 140 12.93 -13.23 -16.04
CA GLU A 140 14.33 -13.34 -15.62
C GLU A 140 15.10 -14.48 -16.36
N GLU A 141 14.37 -15.45 -16.92
CA GLU A 141 14.95 -16.54 -17.72
C GLU A 141 15.14 -16.19 -19.20
N LEU A 142 14.69 -15.00 -19.62
CA LEU A 142 14.95 -14.48 -20.95
C LEU A 142 16.43 -14.18 -21.12
N VAL A 143 16.94 -14.39 -22.33
CA VAL A 143 18.32 -14.10 -22.67
C VAL A 143 18.41 -13.14 -23.86
N LEU A 144 19.57 -12.58 -24.07
CA LEU A 144 19.84 -11.73 -25.22
C LEU A 144 19.50 -12.47 -26.52
N ASP A 145 18.96 -11.75 -27.52
CA ASP A 145 18.53 -12.26 -28.83
C ASP A 145 17.33 -13.24 -28.81
N ASP A 146 16.68 -13.49 -27.66
CA ASP A 146 15.43 -14.26 -27.62
C ASP A 146 14.34 -13.61 -28.48
N ILE A 147 13.50 -14.43 -29.12
CA ILE A 147 12.29 -13.97 -29.82
C ILE A 147 11.10 -14.03 -28.84
N VAL A 148 10.62 -12.87 -28.45
CA VAL A 148 9.47 -12.73 -27.53
C VAL A 148 8.23 -12.30 -28.30
N ILE A 149 7.08 -12.86 -27.95
CA ILE A 149 5.77 -12.50 -28.50
C ILE A 149 5.10 -11.55 -27.51
N PHE A 150 4.93 -10.31 -27.91
CA PHE A 150 4.21 -9.31 -27.14
C PHE A 150 2.80 -9.13 -27.67
N LYS A 151 1.80 -9.12 -26.77
CA LYS A 151 0.38 -8.95 -27.05
C LYS A 151 -0.20 -7.81 -26.21
N ALA A 152 -1.38 -7.33 -26.60
CA ALA A 152 -2.13 -6.36 -25.81
C ALA A 152 -2.24 -6.80 -24.33
N GLY A 153 -1.88 -5.89 -23.41
CA GLY A 153 -1.83 -6.11 -21.97
C GLY A 153 -0.45 -6.51 -21.44
N ASN A 154 0.49 -7.00 -22.27
CA ASN A 154 1.82 -7.36 -21.83
C ASN A 154 2.68 -6.12 -21.56
N GLN A 155 3.50 -6.22 -20.51
CA GLN A 155 4.60 -5.30 -20.29
C GLN A 155 5.83 -5.75 -21.08
N ILE A 156 6.55 -4.80 -21.66
CA ILE A 156 7.84 -5.06 -22.33
C ILE A 156 8.91 -5.23 -21.25
N CYS A 157 9.37 -6.45 -21.09
CA CYS A 157 10.23 -6.87 -19.98
C CYS A 157 11.73 -6.59 -20.20
N ALA A 158 12.13 -6.38 -21.46
CA ALA A 158 13.51 -6.05 -21.86
C ALA A 158 13.46 -5.22 -23.13
N ASP A 159 14.50 -4.44 -23.44
CA ASP A 159 14.52 -3.66 -24.69
C ASP A 159 14.60 -4.60 -25.88
N ALA A 160 13.76 -4.39 -26.88
CA ALA A 160 13.59 -5.29 -28.00
C ALA A 160 13.43 -4.52 -29.32
N ILE A 161 13.65 -5.23 -30.44
CA ILE A 161 13.42 -4.72 -31.78
C ILE A 161 12.32 -5.56 -32.42
N VAL A 162 11.27 -4.90 -32.93
CA VAL A 162 10.17 -5.59 -33.61
C VAL A 162 10.71 -6.26 -34.88
N VAL A 163 10.49 -7.57 -35.02
CA VAL A 163 10.91 -8.37 -36.19
C VAL A 163 9.72 -8.64 -37.11
N SER A 164 8.54 -8.91 -36.56
CA SER A 164 7.32 -9.13 -37.34
C SER A 164 6.07 -8.72 -36.56
N GLY A 165 5.01 -8.33 -37.29
CA GLY A 165 3.78 -7.82 -36.69
C GLY A 165 3.85 -6.32 -36.42
N GLU A 166 2.80 -5.78 -35.83
CA GLU A 166 2.65 -4.36 -35.47
C GLU A 166 1.92 -4.22 -34.16
N VAL A 167 2.42 -3.38 -33.26
CA VAL A 167 1.83 -3.12 -31.96
C VAL A 167 1.73 -1.64 -31.69
N ARG A 168 0.71 -1.23 -30.92
CA ARG A 168 0.66 0.08 -30.30
C ARG A 168 1.12 -0.04 -28.85
N VAL A 169 2.09 0.77 -28.48
CA VAL A 169 2.66 0.79 -27.16
C VAL A 169 2.39 2.13 -26.47
N ASN A 170 2.25 2.08 -25.17
CA ASN A 170 2.18 3.27 -24.33
C ASN A 170 3.49 3.35 -23.53
N GLU A 171 4.20 4.44 -23.70
CA GLU A 171 5.50 4.72 -23.05
C GLU A 171 5.36 5.71 -21.89
N SER A 172 4.14 6.00 -21.44
CA SER A 172 3.86 7.02 -20.42
C SER A 172 4.56 6.78 -19.07
N LEU A 173 4.85 5.53 -18.74
CA LEU A 173 5.62 5.18 -17.54
C LEU A 173 7.07 5.64 -17.62
N LEU A 174 7.59 5.85 -18.81
CA LEU A 174 8.97 6.22 -19.09
C LEU A 174 9.09 7.71 -19.41
N THR A 175 8.21 8.20 -20.28
CA THR A 175 8.27 9.57 -20.83
C THR A 175 7.35 10.55 -20.12
N GLY A 176 6.33 10.06 -19.41
CA GLY A 176 5.27 10.88 -18.83
C GLY A 176 4.17 11.28 -19.84
N GLU A 177 4.34 11.00 -21.13
CA GLU A 177 3.38 11.31 -22.19
C GLU A 177 2.45 10.12 -22.42
N SER A 178 1.16 10.34 -22.49
CA SER A 178 0.12 9.30 -22.59
C SER A 178 -0.20 8.84 -24.00
N ASP A 179 0.49 9.36 -25.01
CA ASP A 179 0.21 9.05 -26.42
C ASP A 179 0.62 7.61 -26.76
N GLU A 180 -0.24 6.94 -27.53
CA GLU A 180 0.03 5.60 -28.04
C GLU A 180 0.89 5.69 -29.30
N ILE A 181 2.03 4.98 -29.30
CA ILE A 181 2.97 4.98 -30.40
C ILE A 181 2.87 3.65 -31.15
N THR A 182 2.67 3.71 -32.47
CA THR A 182 2.68 2.52 -33.31
C THR A 182 4.12 2.09 -33.62
N LYS A 183 4.44 0.83 -33.34
CA LYS A 183 5.77 0.21 -33.58
C LYS A 183 5.62 -0.88 -34.64
N ALA A 184 6.26 -0.66 -35.79
CA ALA A 184 6.31 -1.55 -36.93
C ALA A 184 7.67 -2.30 -36.95
N PRO A 185 7.88 -3.31 -37.83
CA PRO A 185 9.14 -4.01 -37.94
C PRO A 185 10.34 -3.08 -38.11
N GLY A 186 11.39 -3.30 -37.30
CA GLY A 186 12.57 -2.43 -37.16
C GLY A 186 12.47 -1.37 -36.08
N ALA A 187 11.30 -1.13 -35.47
CA ALA A 187 11.14 -0.18 -34.37
C ALA A 187 11.62 -0.76 -33.03
N GLU A 188 12.20 0.09 -32.21
CA GLU A 188 12.61 -0.26 -30.83
C GLU A 188 11.41 -0.26 -29.87
N LEU A 189 11.36 -1.28 -29.02
CA LEU A 189 10.46 -1.39 -27.88
C LEU A 189 11.28 -1.19 -26.60
N MET A 190 10.91 -0.19 -25.82
CA MET A 190 11.59 0.11 -24.55
C MET A 190 11.02 -0.71 -23.39
N SER A 191 11.88 -1.32 -22.59
CA SER A 191 11.50 -2.03 -21.39
C SER A 191 10.79 -1.07 -20.40
N GLY A 192 9.75 -1.59 -19.76
CA GLY A 192 8.90 -0.78 -18.85
C GLY A 192 7.71 -0.12 -19.53
N SER A 193 7.66 -0.04 -20.88
CA SER A 193 6.45 0.30 -21.63
C SER A 193 5.52 -0.91 -21.74
N PHE A 194 4.31 -0.71 -22.24
CA PHE A 194 3.34 -1.80 -22.36
C PHE A 194 2.54 -1.74 -23.65
N VAL A 195 2.13 -2.91 -24.12
CA VAL A 195 1.38 -3.06 -25.38
C VAL A 195 -0.10 -2.78 -25.10
N VAL A 196 -0.65 -1.78 -25.80
CA VAL A 196 -2.07 -1.39 -25.72
C VAL A 196 -2.92 -2.22 -26.70
N ALA A 197 -2.38 -2.47 -27.90
CA ALA A 197 -3.09 -3.20 -28.94
C ALA A 197 -2.14 -3.86 -29.95
N GLY A 198 -2.61 -4.92 -30.60
CA GLY A 198 -1.85 -5.67 -31.59
C GLY A 198 -1.03 -6.82 -30.99
N GLU A 199 -0.29 -7.50 -31.86
CA GLU A 199 0.65 -8.57 -31.52
C GLU A 199 1.88 -8.42 -32.40
N CYS A 200 3.08 -8.55 -31.80
CA CYS A 200 4.31 -8.59 -32.55
C CYS A 200 5.25 -9.66 -32.01
N ARG A 201 6.22 -10.04 -32.83
CA ARG A 201 7.41 -10.76 -32.40
C ARG A 201 8.57 -9.81 -32.40
N ALA A 202 9.30 -9.74 -31.32
CA ALA A 202 10.45 -8.88 -31.17
C ALA A 202 11.65 -9.67 -30.64
N ARG A 203 12.83 -9.29 -31.13
CA ARG A 203 14.10 -9.84 -30.68
C ARG A 203 14.62 -8.97 -29.54
N LEU A 204 15.00 -9.57 -28.42
CA LEU A 204 15.59 -8.84 -27.30
C LEU A 204 16.97 -8.28 -27.70
N ASP A 205 17.16 -7.01 -27.48
CA ASP A 205 18.39 -6.28 -27.85
C ASP A 205 19.25 -5.90 -26.64
N LYS A 206 18.59 -5.56 -25.50
CA LYS A 206 19.26 -5.27 -24.23
C LYS A 206 18.49 -5.93 -23.09
N VAL A 207 19.22 -6.66 -22.24
CA VAL A 207 18.67 -7.45 -21.14
C VAL A 207 19.32 -7.08 -19.80
N GLY A 208 18.62 -7.33 -18.71
CA GLY A 208 19.12 -7.12 -17.35
C GLY A 208 19.51 -5.65 -17.11
N VAL A 209 20.73 -5.43 -16.62
CA VAL A 209 21.24 -4.08 -16.26
C VAL A 209 21.29 -3.09 -17.42
N ASP A 210 21.37 -3.59 -18.67
CA ASP A 210 21.46 -2.74 -19.87
C ASP A 210 20.11 -2.24 -20.35
N SER A 211 19.02 -2.86 -19.90
CA SER A 211 17.68 -2.45 -20.29
C SER A 211 17.35 -1.03 -19.78
N TYR A 212 16.53 -0.33 -20.53
CA TYR A 212 16.13 1.06 -20.23
C TYR A 212 15.53 1.20 -18.83
N ILE A 213 14.60 0.31 -18.46
CA ILE A 213 13.96 0.33 -17.14
C ILE A 213 14.96 0.08 -16.01
N SER A 214 15.95 -0.76 -16.21
CA SER A 214 17.00 -1.02 -15.22
C SER A 214 17.86 0.20 -14.98
N LYS A 215 18.28 0.89 -16.05
CA LYS A 215 19.02 2.16 -15.96
C LYS A 215 18.24 3.23 -15.26
N LEU A 216 16.97 3.42 -15.63
CA LEU A 216 16.10 4.38 -14.98
C LEU A 216 15.90 4.05 -13.49
N THR A 217 15.79 2.76 -13.15
CA THR A 217 15.66 2.30 -11.76
C THR A 217 16.92 2.59 -10.94
N LEU A 218 18.11 2.40 -11.54
CA LEU A 218 19.38 2.73 -10.89
C LEU A 218 19.52 4.25 -10.67
N GLU A 219 19.16 5.07 -11.66
CA GLU A 219 19.16 6.53 -11.54
C GLU A 219 18.16 7.02 -10.48
N ALA A 220 16.96 6.45 -10.45
CA ALA A 220 15.96 6.76 -9.44
C ALA A 220 16.43 6.40 -8.01
N LYS A 221 17.19 5.30 -7.85
CA LYS A 221 17.81 4.92 -6.57
C LYS A 221 18.84 5.93 -6.10
N ALA A 222 19.62 6.49 -7.01
CA ALA A 222 20.60 7.52 -6.69
C ALA A 222 19.94 8.84 -6.25
N MET A 223 18.69 9.08 -6.68
CA MET A 223 18.04 10.39 -6.49
C MET A 223 17.20 10.54 -5.23
N LYS A 224 16.56 9.52 -4.66
CA LYS A 224 15.75 9.67 -3.41
C LYS A 224 15.36 8.34 -2.76
N LYS A 225 15.44 8.28 -1.42
CA LYS A 225 14.62 7.39 -0.60
C LYS A 225 13.13 7.71 -0.86
N GLY A 226 12.35 6.71 -1.22
CA GLY A 226 10.91 6.86 -1.47
C GLY A 226 10.18 7.61 -0.34
N GLU A 227 9.07 8.25 -0.63
CA GLU A 227 8.28 8.96 0.39
C GLU A 227 7.83 7.99 1.49
N GLN A 228 8.24 8.28 2.71
CA GLN A 228 7.83 7.50 3.89
C GLN A 228 6.36 7.76 4.22
N SER A 229 5.69 6.78 4.84
CA SER A 229 4.32 6.94 5.33
C SER A 229 4.20 8.10 6.34
N GLU A 230 3.00 8.70 6.48
CA GLU A 230 2.76 9.80 7.43
C GLU A 230 3.14 9.39 8.86
N MET A 231 2.78 8.18 9.25
CA MET A 231 3.09 7.63 10.57
C MET A 231 4.61 7.52 10.78
N ILE A 232 5.35 6.90 9.86
CA ILE A 232 6.81 6.74 9.96
C ILE A 232 7.49 8.10 9.96
N ARG A 233 7.10 9.01 9.06
CA ARG A 233 7.61 10.39 9.00
C ARG A 233 7.38 11.16 10.31
N SER A 234 6.21 10.95 10.93
CA SER A 234 5.86 11.56 12.21
C SER A 234 6.70 11.02 13.36
N LEU A 235 6.95 9.71 13.36
CA LEU A 235 7.85 9.06 14.32
C LEU A 235 9.30 9.55 14.14
N ASP A 236 9.78 9.65 12.92
CA ASP A 236 11.12 10.17 12.61
C ASP A 236 11.30 11.62 13.09
N LYS A 237 10.30 12.48 12.93
CA LYS A 237 10.33 13.86 13.45
C LYS A 237 10.43 13.86 14.97
N LEU A 238 9.64 13.03 15.66
CA LEU A 238 9.69 12.91 17.12
C LEU A 238 11.07 12.41 17.59
N VAL A 239 11.57 11.36 16.97
CA VAL A 239 12.88 10.75 17.26
C VAL A 239 14.01 11.76 17.07
N LYS A 240 14.00 12.54 15.97
CA LYS A 240 14.99 13.60 15.71
C LYS A 240 14.92 14.71 16.74
N PHE A 241 13.71 15.16 17.10
CA PHE A 241 13.53 16.18 18.13
C PHE A 241 14.10 15.72 19.47
N VAL A 242 13.72 14.54 19.93
CA VAL A 242 14.23 13.96 21.17
C VAL A 242 15.74 13.76 21.10
N GLY A 243 16.26 13.22 19.99
CA GLY A 243 17.70 12.97 19.79
C GLY A 243 18.56 14.23 19.87
N ILE A 244 18.05 15.35 19.38
CA ILE A 244 18.74 16.65 19.50
C ILE A 244 18.66 17.20 20.94
N ALA A 245 17.49 17.10 21.57
CA ALA A 245 17.24 17.69 22.89
C ALA A 245 17.96 16.95 24.04
N LEU A 246 18.14 15.63 23.95
CA LEU A 246 18.69 14.83 25.04
C LEU A 246 20.16 15.13 25.35
N ILE A 247 20.98 15.53 24.32
CA ILE A 247 22.41 15.77 24.52
C ILE A 247 22.64 17.02 25.40
N PRO A 248 22.10 18.21 25.05
CA PRO A 248 22.30 19.38 25.89
C PRO A 248 21.71 19.23 27.30
N ILE A 249 20.55 18.59 27.44
CA ILE A 249 19.92 18.33 28.73
C ILE A 249 20.80 17.40 29.59
N GLY A 250 21.30 16.31 29.02
CA GLY A 250 22.18 15.38 29.69
C GLY A 250 23.46 16.03 30.20
N ILE A 251 24.12 16.85 29.35
CA ILE A 251 25.32 17.61 29.72
C ILE A 251 25.00 18.60 30.86
N THR A 252 23.88 19.34 30.75
CA THR A 252 23.47 20.32 31.76
C THR A 252 23.19 19.63 33.10
N LEU A 253 22.49 18.51 33.14
CA LEU A 253 22.21 17.75 34.37
C LEU A 253 23.48 17.19 35.01
N PHE A 254 24.43 16.71 34.21
CA PHE A 254 25.72 16.27 34.72
C PHE A 254 26.52 17.44 35.33
N VAL A 255 26.66 18.56 34.60
CA VAL A 255 27.39 19.75 35.08
C VAL A 255 26.74 20.29 36.36
N GLN A 256 25.43 20.41 36.39
CA GLN A 256 24.68 20.82 37.57
C GLN A 256 24.89 19.89 38.76
N GLY A 257 24.74 18.61 38.58
CA GLY A 257 24.93 17.62 39.66
C GLY A 257 26.32 17.66 40.23
N PHE A 258 27.34 17.68 39.38
CA PHE A 258 28.73 17.60 39.80
C PHE A 258 29.27 18.93 40.35
N PHE A 259 29.06 20.05 39.64
CA PHE A 259 29.68 21.34 40.01
C PHE A 259 28.83 22.20 40.94
N PHE A 260 27.48 22.09 40.84
CA PHE A 260 26.61 22.99 41.63
C PHE A 260 25.95 22.26 42.83
N ASN A 261 25.54 21.02 42.70
CA ASN A 261 24.88 20.28 43.75
C ASN A 261 25.84 19.42 44.58
N ALA A 262 27.15 19.57 44.34
CA ALA A 262 28.21 18.84 45.05
C ALA A 262 28.02 17.31 45.14
N GLN A 263 27.34 16.74 44.14
CA GLN A 263 27.16 15.27 44.06
C GLN A 263 28.50 14.59 43.73
N SER A 264 28.65 13.36 44.15
CA SER A 264 29.77 12.53 43.71
C SER A 264 29.70 12.36 42.17
N PHE A 265 30.86 12.18 41.53
CA PHE A 265 30.96 11.93 40.09
C PHE A 265 30.05 10.76 39.65
N ARG A 266 30.00 9.70 40.46
CA ARG A 266 29.12 8.56 40.24
C ARG A 266 27.65 8.93 40.24
N ASN A 267 27.18 9.64 41.26
CA ASN A 267 25.76 10.01 41.38
C ASN A 267 25.35 10.98 40.27
N SER A 268 26.21 11.90 39.85
CA SER A 268 25.95 12.81 38.75
C SER A 268 25.78 12.05 37.42
N ILE A 269 26.62 11.04 37.15
CA ILE A 269 26.46 10.17 35.97
C ILE A 269 25.18 9.34 36.06
N VAL A 270 24.90 8.70 37.18
CA VAL A 270 23.69 7.86 37.34
C VAL A 270 22.41 8.70 37.14
N SER A 271 22.34 9.89 37.74
CA SER A 271 21.18 10.79 37.57
C SER A 271 21.03 11.27 36.14
N MET A 272 22.11 11.64 35.48
CA MET A 272 22.10 12.03 34.07
C MET A 272 21.67 10.89 33.18
N VAL A 273 22.21 9.67 33.39
CA VAL A 273 21.82 8.48 32.61
C VAL A 273 20.35 8.14 32.83
N ALA A 274 19.80 8.24 34.04
CA ALA A 274 18.39 8.04 34.32
C ALA A 274 17.50 8.99 33.51
N ALA A 275 17.82 10.27 33.54
CA ALA A 275 17.09 11.30 32.78
C ALA A 275 17.12 11.00 31.27
N VAL A 276 18.31 10.72 30.72
CA VAL A 276 18.48 10.44 29.29
C VAL A 276 17.74 9.16 28.87
N LEU A 277 17.85 8.06 29.62
CA LEU A 277 17.12 6.83 29.37
C LEU A 277 15.60 7.03 29.35
N GLY A 278 15.09 7.85 30.25
CA GLY A 278 13.67 8.20 30.29
C GLY A 278 13.20 8.94 29.05
N MET A 279 14.04 9.80 28.46
CA MET A 279 13.69 10.60 27.28
C MET A 279 13.71 9.80 25.98
N ILE A 280 14.47 8.71 25.87
CA ILE A 280 14.58 7.92 24.64
C ILE A 280 13.30 7.09 24.41
N PRO A 281 12.64 7.19 23.22
CA PRO A 281 11.48 6.40 22.88
C PRO A 281 11.88 4.98 22.48
N GLU A 282 12.35 4.18 23.44
CA GLU A 282 12.79 2.79 23.23
C GLU A 282 11.68 1.94 22.62
N GLY A 283 12.00 1.22 21.55
CA GLY A 283 11.09 0.24 20.95
C GLY A 283 9.90 0.79 20.17
N LEU A 284 9.69 2.12 20.10
CA LEU A 284 8.56 2.68 19.37
C LEU A 284 8.66 2.42 17.86
N TYR A 285 9.85 2.64 17.28
CA TYR A 285 10.12 2.36 15.88
C TYR A 285 10.07 0.87 15.58
N LEU A 286 10.68 0.06 16.45
CA LEU A 286 10.61 -1.39 16.37
C LEU A 286 9.17 -1.90 16.37
N LEU A 287 8.34 -1.39 17.29
CA LEU A 287 6.94 -1.80 17.37
C LEU A 287 6.17 -1.48 16.08
N ALA A 288 6.43 -0.32 15.48
CA ALA A 288 5.83 0.08 14.20
C ALA A 288 6.28 -0.86 13.08
N SER A 289 7.58 -1.13 12.95
CA SER A 289 8.13 -2.03 11.93
C SER A 289 7.60 -3.46 12.10
N VAL A 290 7.60 -3.99 13.32
CA VAL A 290 7.07 -5.33 13.62
C VAL A 290 5.57 -5.43 13.33
N ALA A 291 4.78 -4.42 13.69
CA ALA A 291 3.35 -4.41 13.43
C ALA A 291 3.05 -4.40 11.92
N LEU A 292 3.78 -3.59 11.14
CA LEU A 292 3.66 -3.56 9.68
C LEU A 292 4.10 -4.89 9.05
N ALA A 293 5.21 -5.46 9.50
CA ALA A 293 5.72 -6.75 9.01
C ALA A 293 4.73 -7.89 9.27
N VAL A 294 4.17 -7.99 10.48
CA VAL A 294 3.15 -8.99 10.82
C VAL A 294 1.87 -8.78 10.03
N SER A 295 1.49 -7.52 9.78
CA SER A 295 0.32 -7.20 8.96
C SER A 295 0.52 -7.64 7.51
N SER A 296 1.69 -7.37 6.94
CA SER A 296 2.05 -7.83 5.60
C SER A 296 2.00 -9.36 5.50
N MET A 297 2.55 -10.10 6.47
CA MET A 297 2.45 -11.56 6.51
C MET A 297 1.00 -12.05 6.57
N ARG A 298 0.12 -11.40 7.33
CA ARG A 298 -1.30 -11.78 7.41
C ARG A 298 -2.05 -11.53 6.11
N LEU A 299 -1.76 -10.42 5.42
CA LEU A 299 -2.31 -10.13 4.10
C LEU A 299 -1.78 -11.12 3.06
N ALA A 300 -0.50 -11.47 3.15
CA ALA A 300 0.11 -12.50 2.33
C ALA A 300 -0.59 -13.86 2.43
N HIS A 301 -0.95 -14.28 3.65
CA HIS A 301 -1.75 -15.50 3.86
C HIS A 301 -3.15 -15.42 3.24
N LYS A 302 -3.68 -14.23 3.04
CA LYS A 302 -4.94 -13.96 2.33
C LYS A 302 -4.74 -13.75 0.84
N LYS A 303 -3.58 -14.10 0.29
CA LYS A 303 -3.23 -13.93 -1.11
C LYS A 303 -3.30 -12.47 -1.59
N VAL A 304 -2.94 -11.55 -0.71
CA VAL A 304 -2.77 -10.13 -1.02
C VAL A 304 -1.29 -9.81 -1.00
N LEU A 305 -0.76 -9.42 -2.16
CA LEU A 305 0.62 -8.97 -2.33
C LEU A 305 0.70 -7.46 -2.11
N LEU A 306 1.69 -7.02 -1.36
CA LEU A 306 1.99 -5.62 -1.13
C LEU A 306 3.34 -5.29 -1.75
N HIS A 307 3.38 -4.37 -2.70
CA HIS A 307 4.62 -3.83 -3.24
C HIS A 307 5.21 -2.74 -2.32
N ASP A 308 4.35 -2.04 -1.57
CA ASP A 308 4.76 -1.01 -0.61
C ASP A 308 3.96 -1.16 0.71
N MET A 309 4.69 -1.24 1.84
CA MET A 309 4.06 -1.31 3.17
C MET A 309 3.30 -0.03 3.55
N LYS A 310 3.63 1.11 2.92
CA LYS A 310 2.93 2.38 3.09
C LYS A 310 1.45 2.27 2.70
N SER A 311 1.13 1.44 1.72
CA SER A 311 -0.23 1.21 1.23
C SER A 311 -1.18 0.72 2.33
N ILE A 312 -0.67 -0.04 3.32
CA ILE A 312 -1.47 -0.50 4.47
C ILE A 312 -2.01 0.70 5.27
N GLU A 313 -1.16 1.69 5.53
CA GLU A 313 -1.55 2.90 6.25
C GLU A 313 -2.52 3.75 5.43
N THR A 314 -2.20 3.96 4.15
CA THR A 314 -2.99 4.78 3.26
C THR A 314 -4.38 4.19 3.07
N LEU A 315 -4.48 2.88 2.82
CA LEU A 315 -5.75 2.20 2.64
C LEU A 315 -6.67 2.28 3.88
N ALA A 316 -6.07 2.30 5.06
CA ALA A 316 -6.80 2.47 6.31
C ALA A 316 -7.47 3.85 6.46
N ARG A 317 -6.98 4.85 5.73
CA ARG A 317 -7.45 6.25 5.74
C ARG A 317 -8.31 6.61 4.53
N VAL A 318 -8.47 5.70 3.57
CA VAL A 318 -9.26 5.93 2.36
C VAL A 318 -10.67 6.35 2.71
N ASN A 319 -11.12 7.42 2.07
CA ASN A 319 -12.48 7.94 2.18
C ASN A 319 -13.22 7.96 0.83
N VAL A 320 -12.49 7.78 -0.28
CA VAL A 320 -13.06 7.58 -1.62
C VAL A 320 -12.41 6.38 -2.29
N LEU A 321 -13.22 5.46 -2.78
CA LEU A 321 -12.80 4.30 -3.56
C LEU A 321 -13.28 4.47 -5.01
N CYS A 322 -12.35 4.72 -5.91
CA CYS A 322 -12.58 4.72 -7.36
C CYS A 322 -12.44 3.29 -7.88
N VAL A 323 -13.46 2.80 -8.56
CA VAL A 323 -13.47 1.44 -9.10
C VAL A 323 -13.69 1.47 -10.61
N ASP A 324 -12.92 0.67 -11.36
CA ASP A 324 -13.31 0.35 -12.73
C ASP A 324 -14.42 -0.71 -12.71
N LYS A 325 -15.28 -0.69 -13.72
CA LYS A 325 -16.36 -1.67 -13.87
C LYS A 325 -15.79 -3.07 -14.15
N THR A 326 -15.02 -3.17 -15.25
CA THR A 326 -14.54 -4.44 -15.80
C THR A 326 -13.42 -5.00 -14.92
N GLY A 327 -13.45 -6.31 -14.64
CA GLY A 327 -12.44 -6.97 -13.83
C GLY A 327 -12.49 -6.67 -12.33
N THR A 328 -13.15 -5.58 -11.90
CA THR A 328 -13.32 -5.20 -10.49
C THR A 328 -14.74 -5.49 -9.99
N ILE A 329 -15.75 -4.78 -10.49
CA ILE A 329 -17.17 -5.03 -10.14
C ILE A 329 -17.63 -6.32 -10.80
N THR A 330 -17.23 -6.52 -12.06
CA THR A 330 -17.52 -7.70 -12.85
C THR A 330 -16.30 -8.61 -12.96
N GLU A 331 -16.54 -9.86 -13.34
CA GLU A 331 -15.47 -10.77 -13.75
C GLU A 331 -14.87 -10.30 -15.09
N ASN A 332 -13.62 -10.70 -15.38
CA ASN A 332 -12.98 -10.47 -16.69
C ASN A 332 -13.57 -11.37 -17.78
N SER A 333 -14.26 -12.44 -17.40
CA SER A 333 -14.96 -13.31 -18.30
C SER A 333 -16.20 -12.61 -18.86
N MET A 334 -16.45 -12.80 -20.15
CA MET A 334 -17.66 -12.36 -20.82
C MET A 334 -18.55 -13.57 -21.10
N SER A 335 -19.86 -13.41 -21.03
CA SER A 335 -20.81 -14.48 -21.37
C SER A 335 -21.90 -13.96 -22.30
N VAL A 336 -22.30 -14.77 -23.28
CA VAL A 336 -23.51 -14.50 -24.06
C VAL A 336 -24.72 -14.83 -23.20
N LYS A 337 -25.59 -13.86 -23.00
CA LYS A 337 -26.83 -14.01 -22.24
C LYS A 337 -27.97 -14.50 -23.12
N ASP A 338 -28.08 -13.92 -24.31
CA ASP A 338 -29.16 -14.27 -25.22
C ASP A 338 -28.82 -13.86 -26.66
N MET A 339 -29.51 -14.44 -27.62
CA MET A 339 -29.49 -14.06 -29.00
C MET A 339 -30.95 -13.76 -29.46
N ILE A 340 -31.20 -12.53 -29.83
CA ILE A 340 -32.54 -12.06 -30.16
C ILE A 340 -32.60 -11.69 -31.65
N PRO A 341 -33.54 -12.30 -32.45
CA PRO A 341 -33.68 -11.96 -33.85
C PRO A 341 -34.13 -10.48 -34.00
N THR A 342 -33.67 -9.81 -35.05
CA THR A 342 -34.21 -8.50 -35.42
C THR A 342 -35.66 -8.65 -35.95
N LYS A 343 -36.41 -7.56 -35.90
CA LYS A 343 -37.81 -7.56 -36.38
C LYS A 343 -37.96 -7.92 -37.86
N GLU A 344 -36.91 -7.80 -38.62
CA GLU A 344 -36.85 -8.08 -40.06
C GLU A 344 -36.46 -9.53 -40.33
N TYR A 345 -36.00 -10.27 -39.31
CA TYR A 345 -35.61 -11.67 -39.42
C TYR A 345 -36.70 -12.58 -38.89
N ASP A 346 -37.09 -13.59 -39.69
CA ASP A 346 -38.11 -14.55 -39.33
C ASP A 346 -37.69 -15.41 -38.13
N ALA A 347 -38.45 -15.30 -37.04
CA ALA A 347 -38.16 -16.03 -35.81
C ALA A 347 -38.20 -17.57 -35.95
N GLU A 348 -38.92 -18.11 -36.92
CA GLU A 348 -38.96 -19.55 -37.20
C GLU A 348 -37.61 -20.05 -37.74
N LYS A 349 -36.76 -19.19 -38.28
CA LYS A 349 -35.42 -19.52 -38.77
C LYS A 349 -34.31 -19.42 -37.71
N MET A 350 -34.64 -19.22 -36.46
CA MET A 350 -33.66 -19.14 -35.36
C MET A 350 -32.72 -20.36 -35.26
N PRO A 351 -33.16 -21.62 -35.46
CA PRO A 351 -32.24 -22.75 -35.45
C PRO A 351 -31.18 -22.69 -36.56
N GLU A 352 -31.52 -22.20 -37.75
CA GLU A 352 -30.58 -22.00 -38.86
C GLU A 352 -29.58 -20.89 -38.56
N LEU A 353 -30.07 -19.81 -37.97
CA LEU A 353 -29.25 -18.67 -37.56
C LEU A 353 -28.23 -19.06 -36.47
N ASN A 354 -28.66 -19.86 -35.51
CA ASN A 354 -27.78 -20.38 -34.45
C ASN A 354 -26.66 -21.27 -35.05
N GLY A 355 -27.00 -22.12 -36.02
CA GLY A 355 -26.04 -22.94 -36.76
C GLY A 355 -25.04 -22.06 -37.54
N LEU A 356 -25.53 -21.07 -38.26
CA LEU A 356 -24.71 -20.12 -39.04
C LEU A 356 -23.76 -19.34 -38.16
N LEU A 357 -24.22 -18.84 -37.00
CA LEU A 357 -23.38 -18.18 -36.02
C LEU A 357 -22.33 -19.14 -35.42
N SER A 358 -22.68 -20.39 -35.19
CA SER A 358 -21.75 -21.42 -34.72
C SER A 358 -20.63 -21.70 -35.72
N ASP A 359 -20.93 -21.72 -37.02
CA ASP A 359 -19.93 -21.86 -38.08
C ASP A 359 -19.08 -20.58 -38.19
N PHE A 360 -19.72 -19.41 -38.11
CA PHE A 360 -19.02 -18.11 -38.12
C PHE A 360 -17.99 -17.99 -37.01
N VAL A 361 -18.41 -18.26 -35.77
CA VAL A 361 -17.56 -18.18 -34.60
C VAL A 361 -16.50 -19.30 -34.64
N GLY A 362 -16.85 -20.46 -35.19
CA GLY A 362 -15.91 -21.56 -35.38
C GLY A 362 -14.79 -21.31 -36.37
N ALA A 363 -14.99 -20.39 -37.34
CA ALA A 363 -13.99 -19.97 -38.31
C ALA A 363 -13.03 -18.91 -37.78
N MET A 364 -13.40 -18.24 -36.69
CA MET A 364 -12.60 -17.16 -36.07
C MET A 364 -11.54 -17.71 -35.13
N SER A 365 -10.43 -16.99 -34.96
CA SER A 365 -9.45 -17.18 -33.87
C SER A 365 -10.03 -16.72 -32.52
N SER A 366 -9.48 -17.23 -31.40
CA SER A 366 -9.89 -16.83 -30.04
C SER A 366 -8.97 -15.69 -29.54
N ASP A 367 -9.09 -14.53 -30.16
CA ASP A 367 -8.15 -13.42 -29.93
C ASP A 367 -8.61 -12.45 -28.82
N ASN A 368 -9.86 -12.62 -28.34
CA ASN A 368 -10.41 -11.76 -27.29
C ASN A 368 -11.55 -12.46 -26.52
N SER A 369 -11.84 -11.95 -25.31
CA SER A 369 -12.87 -12.50 -24.42
C SER A 369 -14.28 -12.49 -25.00
N THR A 370 -14.59 -11.58 -25.93
CA THR A 370 -15.87 -11.55 -26.64
C THR A 370 -16.00 -12.78 -27.56
N MET A 371 -14.94 -13.09 -28.33
CA MET A 371 -14.94 -14.27 -29.21
C MET A 371 -14.93 -15.57 -28.45
N GLU A 372 -14.26 -15.64 -27.31
CA GLU A 372 -14.31 -16.79 -26.40
C GLU A 372 -15.75 -17.02 -25.90
N ALA A 373 -16.41 -15.97 -25.42
CA ALA A 373 -17.81 -16.04 -24.98
C ALA A 373 -18.76 -16.51 -26.10
N LEU A 374 -18.56 -16.01 -27.33
CA LEU A 374 -19.33 -16.44 -28.49
C LEU A 374 -19.08 -17.94 -28.79
N LYS A 375 -17.83 -18.40 -28.76
CA LYS A 375 -17.50 -19.82 -28.97
C LYS A 375 -18.06 -20.74 -27.90
N ASP A 376 -18.11 -20.27 -26.66
CA ASP A 376 -18.68 -21.05 -25.57
C ASP A 376 -20.19 -21.20 -25.66
N TYR A 377 -20.86 -20.23 -26.22
CA TYR A 377 -22.32 -20.27 -26.42
C TYR A 377 -22.74 -20.99 -27.71
N PHE A 378 -22.08 -20.66 -28.84
CA PHE A 378 -22.42 -21.19 -30.17
C PHE A 378 -21.61 -22.46 -30.50
N LYS A 379 -22.07 -23.63 -30.06
CA LYS A 379 -21.34 -24.93 -30.22
C LYS A 379 -21.84 -25.83 -31.35
N LYS A 380 -23.07 -25.57 -31.86
CA LYS A 380 -23.72 -26.43 -32.87
C LYS A 380 -23.38 -26.00 -34.29
N LYS A 381 -22.28 -26.51 -34.83
CA LYS A 381 -21.83 -26.23 -36.20
C LYS A 381 -22.73 -26.92 -37.24
N THR A 382 -23.00 -26.25 -38.36
CA THR A 382 -23.68 -26.83 -39.54
C THR A 382 -22.70 -27.39 -40.58
N GLY A 383 -21.39 -27.09 -40.41
CA GLY A 383 -20.34 -27.62 -41.25
C GLY A 383 -19.96 -26.76 -42.47
N GLN A 384 -20.40 -25.50 -42.50
CA GLN A 384 -19.98 -24.59 -43.55
C GLN A 384 -18.50 -24.23 -43.40
N THR A 385 -17.77 -24.24 -44.53
CA THR A 385 -16.35 -23.89 -44.57
C THR A 385 -16.16 -22.43 -44.98
N ALA A 386 -15.45 -21.66 -44.20
CA ALA A 386 -15.14 -20.26 -44.52
C ALA A 386 -14.15 -20.17 -45.69
N SER A 387 -14.47 -19.35 -46.72
CA SER A 387 -13.56 -19.06 -47.81
C SER A 387 -12.62 -17.89 -47.48
N LYS A 388 -13.05 -16.96 -46.60
CA LYS A 388 -12.24 -15.84 -46.12
C LYS A 388 -12.70 -15.44 -44.71
N VAL A 389 -11.75 -15.06 -43.85
CA VAL A 389 -12.01 -14.56 -42.51
C VAL A 389 -11.37 -13.20 -42.35
N VAL A 390 -12.13 -12.25 -41.84
CA VAL A 390 -11.68 -10.89 -41.48
C VAL A 390 -11.70 -10.81 -39.94
N PRO A 391 -10.52 -10.75 -39.27
CA PRO A 391 -10.43 -10.67 -37.84
C PRO A 391 -10.92 -9.30 -37.31
N PHE A 392 -11.26 -9.26 -36.03
CA PHE A 392 -11.63 -8.05 -35.33
C PHE A 392 -10.45 -7.07 -35.26
N THR A 393 -10.71 -5.79 -35.52
CA THR A 393 -9.76 -4.71 -35.21
C THR A 393 -10.41 -3.63 -34.34
N SER A 394 -9.62 -2.95 -33.54
CA SER A 394 -10.11 -1.83 -32.72
C SER A 394 -10.57 -0.61 -33.54
N VAL A 395 -10.15 -0.53 -34.81
CA VAL A 395 -10.51 0.53 -35.75
C VAL A 395 -11.83 0.26 -36.45
N THR A 396 -12.01 -0.96 -36.95
CA THR A 396 -13.22 -1.34 -37.72
C THR A 396 -14.37 -1.80 -36.83
N LYS A 397 -14.06 -2.28 -35.60
CA LYS A 397 -15.03 -2.72 -34.58
C LYS A 397 -16.00 -3.82 -35.05
N TYR A 398 -15.61 -4.60 -36.05
CA TYR A 398 -16.36 -5.76 -36.54
C TYR A 398 -15.42 -6.91 -36.91
N SER A 399 -15.98 -8.10 -36.99
CA SER A 399 -15.38 -9.32 -37.57
C SER A 399 -16.25 -9.79 -38.72
N GLY A 400 -15.67 -10.45 -39.72
CA GLY A 400 -16.41 -10.95 -40.86
C GLY A 400 -15.96 -12.30 -41.38
N VAL A 401 -16.89 -13.05 -41.96
CA VAL A 401 -16.63 -14.37 -42.57
C VAL A 401 -17.40 -14.45 -43.91
N ILE A 402 -16.75 -15.07 -44.91
CA ILE A 402 -17.40 -15.36 -46.21
C ILE A 402 -17.61 -16.88 -46.29
N PHE A 403 -18.86 -17.29 -46.48
CA PHE A 403 -19.26 -18.65 -46.77
C PHE A 403 -19.78 -18.73 -48.23
N GLY A 404 -19.01 -19.38 -49.11
CA GLY A 404 -19.30 -19.36 -50.52
C GLY A 404 -19.29 -17.92 -51.11
N GLU A 405 -20.45 -17.44 -51.55
CA GLU A 405 -20.63 -16.07 -52.09
C GLU A 405 -21.24 -15.11 -51.04
N LYS A 406 -21.58 -15.60 -49.86
CA LYS A 406 -22.28 -14.81 -48.83
C LYS A 406 -21.32 -14.30 -47.77
N SER A 407 -21.36 -12.99 -47.51
CA SER A 407 -20.58 -12.36 -46.46
C SER A 407 -21.42 -12.10 -45.24
N TYR A 408 -20.88 -12.39 -44.08
CA TYR A 408 -21.52 -12.14 -42.79
C TYR A 408 -20.58 -11.34 -41.87
N VAL A 409 -21.17 -10.47 -41.08
CA VAL A 409 -20.41 -9.64 -40.12
C VAL A 409 -21.04 -9.68 -38.76
N ILE A 410 -20.18 -9.57 -37.73
CA ILE A 410 -20.57 -9.35 -36.33
C ILE A 410 -19.75 -8.22 -35.74
N GLY A 411 -20.37 -7.28 -35.05
CA GLY A 411 -19.62 -6.16 -34.47
C GLY A 411 -20.47 -5.17 -33.68
N ALA A 412 -19.85 -4.07 -33.32
CA ALA A 412 -20.52 -2.99 -32.61
C ALA A 412 -21.59 -2.36 -33.47
N PRO A 413 -22.82 -2.12 -32.97
CA PRO A 413 -23.97 -1.66 -33.74
C PRO A 413 -23.68 -0.42 -34.58
N GLU A 414 -22.99 0.56 -34.01
CA GLU A 414 -22.69 1.84 -34.68
C GLU A 414 -21.79 1.67 -35.91
N PHE A 415 -20.90 0.66 -35.89
CA PHE A 415 -19.94 0.36 -36.95
C PHE A 415 -20.51 -0.58 -38.01
N VAL A 416 -21.41 -1.48 -37.59
CA VAL A 416 -22.05 -2.45 -38.49
C VAL A 416 -23.23 -1.85 -39.20
N LEU A 417 -24.13 -1.13 -38.50
CA LEU A 417 -25.35 -0.55 -39.04
C LEU A 417 -25.14 0.82 -39.72
N ARG A 418 -24.19 1.62 -39.24
CA ARG A 418 -23.80 2.92 -39.76
C ARG A 418 -25.00 3.86 -39.97
N GLU A 419 -25.37 4.17 -41.20
CA GLU A 419 -26.48 5.07 -41.55
C GLU A 419 -27.84 4.55 -41.08
N ASP A 420 -28.01 3.21 -40.99
CA ASP A 420 -29.24 2.57 -40.53
C ASP A 420 -29.29 2.47 -38.98
N TYR A 421 -28.23 2.87 -38.25
CA TYR A 421 -28.13 2.74 -36.79
C TYR A 421 -29.31 3.39 -36.04
N ASP A 422 -29.77 4.57 -36.46
CA ASP A 422 -30.85 5.27 -35.77
C ASP A 422 -32.17 4.52 -35.81
N THR A 423 -32.39 3.67 -36.82
CA THR A 423 -33.57 2.80 -36.92
C THR A 423 -33.61 1.75 -35.84
N TYR A 424 -32.47 1.15 -35.51
CA TYR A 424 -32.33 0.05 -34.53
C TYR A 424 -31.94 0.53 -33.12
N LYS A 425 -31.57 1.79 -33.00
CA LYS A 425 -31.15 2.43 -31.74
C LYS A 425 -32.12 2.27 -30.57
N PRO A 426 -33.47 2.33 -30.76
CA PRO A 426 -34.40 2.10 -29.65
C PRO A 426 -34.27 0.70 -29.03
N ASP A 427 -34.19 -0.36 -29.86
CA ASP A 427 -34.06 -1.74 -29.43
C ASP A 427 -32.68 -1.95 -28.74
N ILE A 428 -31.61 -1.46 -29.39
CA ILE A 428 -30.24 -1.52 -28.84
C ILE A 428 -30.16 -0.80 -27.50
N SER A 429 -30.76 0.38 -27.38
CA SER A 429 -30.78 1.17 -26.16
C SER A 429 -31.57 0.49 -25.05
N GLU A 430 -32.63 -0.28 -25.35
CA GLU A 430 -33.38 -1.05 -24.38
C GLU A 430 -32.49 -2.16 -23.76
N TYR A 431 -31.73 -2.88 -24.59
CA TYR A 431 -30.83 -3.92 -24.11
C TYR A 431 -29.63 -3.32 -23.36
N ALA A 432 -29.11 -2.20 -23.84
CA ALA A 432 -28.04 -1.47 -23.15
C ALA A 432 -28.48 -0.97 -21.77
N ARG A 433 -29.73 -0.51 -21.61
CA ARG A 433 -30.32 -0.14 -20.31
C ARG A 433 -30.42 -1.31 -19.36
N LYS A 434 -30.54 -2.55 -19.86
CA LYS A 434 -30.51 -3.77 -19.05
C LYS A 434 -29.08 -4.24 -18.71
N GLY A 435 -28.06 -3.43 -18.98
CA GLY A 435 -26.67 -3.73 -18.68
C GLY A 435 -25.95 -4.62 -19.72
N TYR A 436 -26.58 -4.91 -20.86
CA TYR A 436 -25.98 -5.77 -21.88
C TYR A 436 -25.13 -4.99 -22.88
N ARG A 437 -24.00 -5.57 -23.26
CA ARG A 437 -23.27 -5.18 -24.44
C ARG A 437 -23.92 -5.85 -25.65
N VAL A 438 -24.38 -5.05 -26.60
CA VAL A 438 -25.07 -5.52 -27.80
C VAL A 438 -24.08 -5.63 -28.95
N LEU A 439 -24.02 -6.79 -29.60
CA LEU A 439 -23.42 -6.95 -30.92
C LEU A 439 -24.52 -7.19 -31.93
N VAL A 440 -24.33 -6.69 -33.17
CA VAL A 440 -25.20 -6.96 -34.30
C VAL A 440 -24.53 -8.00 -35.19
N PHE A 441 -25.25 -9.08 -35.46
CA PHE A 441 -24.89 -10.03 -36.51
C PHE A 441 -25.78 -9.84 -37.73
N GLY A 442 -25.20 -9.80 -38.92
CA GLY A 442 -25.96 -9.56 -40.13
C GLY A 442 -25.28 -10.03 -41.42
N PHE A 443 -26.09 -10.11 -42.46
CA PHE A 443 -25.66 -10.37 -43.85
C PHE A 443 -25.12 -9.06 -44.44
N TYR A 444 -23.96 -9.14 -45.09
CA TYR A 444 -23.29 -8.03 -45.74
C TYR A 444 -23.34 -8.22 -47.24
N ASP A 445 -23.89 -7.26 -48.00
CA ASP A 445 -24.20 -7.35 -49.44
C ASP A 445 -23.04 -7.01 -50.38
N ALA A 446 -21.85 -6.76 -49.83
CA ALA A 446 -20.66 -6.40 -50.60
C ALA A 446 -19.45 -7.28 -50.25
N ALA A 447 -18.34 -7.09 -50.94
CA ALA A 447 -17.12 -7.80 -50.71
C ALA A 447 -16.45 -7.38 -49.39
N LEU A 448 -15.99 -8.36 -48.59
CA LEU A 448 -15.26 -8.14 -47.35
C LEU A 448 -13.75 -8.03 -47.65
N ASP A 449 -13.21 -6.83 -47.58
CA ASP A 449 -11.78 -6.52 -47.80
C ASP A 449 -10.99 -6.36 -46.46
N GLY A 450 -11.70 -6.16 -45.32
CA GLY A 450 -11.10 -5.89 -43.99
C GLY A 450 -11.04 -4.40 -43.66
N GLY A 451 -11.42 -3.52 -44.59
CA GLY A 451 -11.55 -2.08 -44.36
C GLY A 451 -12.89 -1.68 -43.73
N LYS A 452 -13.24 -0.39 -43.82
CA LYS A 452 -14.56 0.08 -43.40
C LYS A 452 -15.65 -0.52 -44.29
N LEU A 453 -16.75 -0.97 -43.73
CA LEU A 453 -17.89 -1.47 -44.46
C LEU A 453 -18.45 -0.37 -45.36
N THR A 454 -18.64 -0.63 -46.68
CA THR A 454 -19.16 0.32 -47.67
C THR A 454 -20.55 -0.10 -48.17
N GLY A 455 -20.85 -1.40 -48.17
CA GLY A 455 -22.14 -1.97 -48.56
C GLY A 455 -23.18 -1.93 -47.43
N LYS A 456 -24.39 -2.37 -47.69
CA LYS A 456 -25.49 -2.44 -46.72
C LYS A 456 -25.35 -3.73 -45.86
N VAL A 457 -25.63 -3.62 -44.56
CA VAL A 457 -25.77 -4.76 -43.68
C VAL A 457 -27.26 -4.98 -43.39
N LEU A 458 -27.72 -6.20 -43.61
CA LEU A 458 -29.05 -6.65 -43.19
C LEU A 458 -28.93 -7.31 -41.84
N PRO A 459 -29.34 -6.67 -40.72
CA PRO A 459 -29.18 -7.23 -39.40
C PRO A 459 -30.12 -8.42 -39.24
N MET A 460 -29.58 -9.53 -38.68
CA MET A 460 -30.29 -10.79 -38.47
C MET A 460 -30.56 -11.02 -36.99
N ALA A 461 -29.60 -10.70 -36.13
CA ALA A 461 -29.75 -10.84 -34.69
C ALA A 461 -28.93 -9.83 -33.88
N TYR A 462 -29.43 -9.54 -32.68
CA TYR A 462 -28.67 -8.98 -31.59
C TYR A 462 -28.10 -10.10 -30.74
N VAL A 463 -26.81 -10.06 -30.48
CA VAL A 463 -26.15 -10.94 -29.51
C VAL A 463 -25.86 -10.11 -28.26
N LEU A 464 -26.49 -10.53 -27.15
CA LEU A 464 -26.40 -9.83 -25.88
C LEU A 464 -25.31 -10.47 -25.02
N LEU A 465 -24.31 -9.67 -24.67
CA LEU A 465 -23.21 -10.10 -23.81
C LEU A 465 -23.26 -9.33 -22.47
N ALA A 466 -22.83 -10.01 -21.43
CA ALA A 466 -22.64 -9.40 -20.13
C ALA A 466 -21.40 -9.97 -19.47
N ASN A 467 -20.73 -9.12 -18.69
CA ASN A 467 -19.76 -9.59 -17.74
C ASN A 467 -20.51 -9.91 -16.43
N PRO A 468 -20.41 -11.11 -15.89
CA PRO A 468 -21.06 -11.45 -14.62
C PRO A 468 -20.56 -10.52 -13.52
N ILE A 469 -21.49 -10.01 -12.72
CA ILE A 469 -21.11 -9.27 -11.50
C ILE A 469 -20.54 -10.30 -10.52
N ARG A 470 -19.43 -9.92 -9.88
CA ARG A 470 -18.82 -10.76 -8.85
C ARG A 470 -19.80 -10.97 -7.71
N LYS A 471 -19.94 -12.21 -7.26
CA LYS A 471 -20.91 -12.57 -6.19
C LYS A 471 -20.66 -11.80 -4.88
N GLU A 472 -19.40 -11.51 -4.61
CA GLU A 472 -18.94 -10.81 -3.42
C GLU A 472 -19.02 -9.27 -3.51
N ALA A 473 -19.27 -8.71 -4.71
CA ALA A 473 -19.28 -7.26 -4.91
C ALA A 473 -20.32 -6.53 -4.05
N PRO A 474 -21.60 -6.98 -3.96
CA PRO A 474 -22.60 -6.27 -3.16
C PRO A 474 -22.24 -6.19 -1.67
N GLU A 475 -21.74 -7.29 -1.08
CA GLU A 475 -21.33 -7.32 0.32
C GLU A 475 -20.12 -6.41 0.57
N THR A 476 -19.17 -6.39 -0.38
CA THR A 476 -17.97 -5.57 -0.30
C THR A 476 -18.31 -4.08 -0.39
N PHE A 477 -19.19 -3.66 -1.29
CA PHE A 477 -19.60 -2.26 -1.40
C PHE A 477 -20.48 -1.82 -0.22
N ALA A 478 -21.36 -2.68 0.29
CA ALA A 478 -22.12 -2.42 1.51
C ALA A 478 -21.17 -2.17 2.70
N TYR A 479 -20.12 -2.97 2.85
CA TYR A 479 -19.09 -2.74 3.86
C TYR A 479 -18.43 -1.36 3.72
N PHE A 480 -18.03 -0.95 2.51
CA PHE A 480 -17.42 0.38 2.30
C PHE A 480 -18.40 1.52 2.64
N ALA A 481 -19.67 1.40 2.25
CA ALA A 481 -20.70 2.37 2.58
C ALA A 481 -20.90 2.50 4.11
N GLU A 482 -20.98 1.38 4.85
CA GLU A 482 -21.04 1.36 6.32
C GLU A 482 -19.82 2.02 6.97
N GLN A 483 -18.66 1.94 6.31
CA GLN A 483 -17.44 2.57 6.79
C GLN A 483 -17.29 4.05 6.38
N GLY A 484 -18.30 4.62 5.74
CA GLY A 484 -18.30 6.01 5.27
C GLY A 484 -17.31 6.27 4.11
N VAL A 485 -16.98 5.23 3.35
CA VAL A 485 -16.17 5.35 2.13
C VAL A 485 -17.08 5.58 0.95
N GLU A 486 -16.89 6.69 0.27
CA GLU A 486 -17.61 7.04 -0.96
C GLU A 486 -17.08 6.19 -2.12
N VAL A 487 -17.97 5.58 -2.91
CA VAL A 487 -17.58 4.79 -4.08
C VAL A 487 -17.85 5.59 -5.35
N LYS A 488 -16.87 5.69 -6.24
CA LYS A 488 -16.98 6.29 -7.58
C LYS A 488 -16.68 5.23 -8.62
N VAL A 489 -17.58 5.04 -9.59
CA VAL A 489 -17.38 4.08 -10.69
C VAL A 489 -16.91 4.84 -11.92
N ILE A 490 -15.73 4.49 -12.43
CA ILE A 490 -15.06 5.21 -13.51
C ILE A 490 -14.73 4.21 -14.62
N SER A 491 -15.49 4.21 -15.72
CA SER A 491 -15.38 3.21 -16.78
C SER A 491 -15.36 3.83 -18.19
N GLY A 492 -14.67 3.17 -19.12
CA GLY A 492 -14.71 3.51 -20.55
C GLY A 492 -16.01 3.13 -21.27
N ASP A 493 -16.89 2.37 -20.59
CA ASP A 493 -18.14 1.89 -21.16
C ASP A 493 -19.25 2.96 -21.16
N ASN A 494 -20.37 2.64 -21.83
CA ASN A 494 -21.54 3.51 -21.84
C ASN A 494 -22.05 3.80 -20.43
N PRO A 495 -22.32 5.07 -20.06
CA PRO A 495 -22.70 5.46 -18.71
C PRO A 495 -23.97 4.78 -18.18
N LEU A 496 -24.95 4.50 -19.03
CA LEU A 496 -26.16 3.76 -18.65
C LEU A 496 -25.84 2.32 -18.25
N THR A 497 -25.03 1.62 -19.05
CA THR A 497 -24.59 0.24 -18.74
C THR A 497 -23.80 0.20 -17.44
N VAL A 498 -22.94 1.17 -17.21
CA VAL A 498 -22.14 1.27 -15.98
C VAL A 498 -23.04 1.54 -14.77
N SER A 499 -24.03 2.42 -14.91
CA SER A 499 -25.01 2.73 -13.87
C SER A 499 -25.83 1.50 -13.47
N GLU A 500 -26.33 0.71 -14.43
CA GLU A 500 -27.10 -0.50 -14.11
C GLU A 500 -26.24 -1.57 -13.41
N VAL A 501 -25.01 -1.79 -13.87
CA VAL A 501 -24.06 -2.69 -13.19
C VAL A 501 -23.74 -2.20 -11.75
N ALA A 502 -23.57 -0.90 -11.57
CA ALA A 502 -23.31 -0.32 -10.26
C ALA A 502 -24.51 -0.47 -9.30
N LYS A 503 -25.75 -0.30 -9.79
CA LYS A 503 -26.99 -0.54 -9.03
C LYS A 503 -27.09 -2.01 -8.60
N GLU A 504 -26.88 -2.93 -9.53
CA GLU A 504 -26.95 -4.38 -9.26
C GLU A 504 -25.84 -4.80 -8.26
N ALA A 505 -24.69 -4.12 -8.29
CA ALA A 505 -23.62 -4.29 -7.31
C ALA A 505 -23.91 -3.60 -5.95
N GLY A 506 -25.04 -2.91 -5.79
CA GLY A 506 -25.43 -2.28 -4.54
C GLY A 506 -24.69 -0.97 -4.21
N ILE A 507 -24.12 -0.30 -5.20
CA ILE A 507 -23.43 0.98 -5.00
C ILE A 507 -24.49 2.09 -4.83
N ALA A 508 -24.35 2.87 -3.74
CA ALA A 508 -25.26 3.96 -3.44
C ALA A 508 -25.19 5.08 -4.50
N ASN A 509 -26.34 5.68 -4.82
CA ASN A 509 -26.51 6.77 -5.80
C ASN A 509 -25.98 6.41 -7.22
N ALA A 510 -26.03 5.14 -7.60
CA ALA A 510 -25.56 4.68 -8.91
C ALA A 510 -26.39 5.24 -10.09
N GLU A 511 -27.60 5.75 -9.82
CA GLU A 511 -28.43 6.50 -10.77
C GLU A 511 -27.89 7.88 -11.15
N GLU A 512 -27.00 8.44 -10.33
CA GLU A 512 -26.30 9.69 -10.61
C GLU A 512 -25.11 9.43 -11.51
N TYR A 513 -25.34 9.42 -12.81
CA TYR A 513 -24.30 9.16 -13.80
C TYR A 513 -24.10 10.33 -14.76
N VAL A 514 -22.92 10.38 -15.37
CA VAL A 514 -22.55 11.37 -16.39
C VAL A 514 -21.72 10.73 -17.51
N ASP A 515 -21.89 11.28 -18.72
CA ASP A 515 -21.05 10.95 -19.88
C ASP A 515 -19.79 11.82 -19.84
N ALA A 516 -18.64 11.22 -19.64
CA ALA A 516 -17.38 11.95 -19.52
C ALA A 516 -16.95 12.68 -20.80
N THR A 517 -17.52 12.34 -21.96
CA THR A 517 -17.28 13.09 -23.22
C THR A 517 -17.82 14.51 -23.17
N THR A 518 -18.74 14.80 -22.24
CA THR A 518 -19.29 16.16 -22.04
C THR A 518 -18.44 17.04 -21.14
N LEU A 519 -17.44 16.46 -20.44
CA LEU A 519 -16.57 17.16 -19.52
C LEU A 519 -15.28 17.56 -20.23
N GLN A 520 -15.13 18.86 -20.53
CA GLN A 520 -14.03 19.33 -21.36
C GLN A 520 -12.97 20.11 -20.58
N THR A 521 -13.32 20.64 -19.41
CA THR A 521 -12.41 21.44 -18.58
C THR A 521 -12.15 20.75 -17.23
N ASP A 522 -11.03 21.10 -16.59
CA ASP A 522 -10.72 20.60 -15.23
C ASP A 522 -11.78 21.07 -14.21
N GLU A 523 -12.42 22.20 -14.43
CA GLU A 523 -13.52 22.70 -13.59
C GLU A 523 -14.79 21.85 -13.77
N ASP A 524 -15.11 21.44 -15.00
CA ASP A 524 -16.21 20.50 -15.25
C ASP A 524 -15.98 19.18 -14.54
N ILE A 525 -14.74 18.67 -14.59
CA ILE A 525 -14.34 17.43 -13.92
C ILE A 525 -14.46 17.56 -12.41
N ALA A 526 -13.95 18.66 -11.83
CA ALA A 526 -14.02 18.90 -10.38
C ALA A 526 -15.45 19.02 -9.86
N ASN A 527 -16.33 19.65 -10.62
CA ASN A 527 -17.76 19.77 -10.31
C ASN A 527 -18.50 18.44 -10.49
N ALA A 528 -18.20 17.72 -11.56
CA ALA A 528 -18.83 16.45 -11.87
C ALA A 528 -18.48 15.38 -10.82
N ILE A 529 -17.20 15.28 -10.39
CA ILE A 529 -16.76 14.26 -9.44
C ILE A 529 -17.39 14.45 -8.04
N ALA A 530 -17.72 15.69 -7.68
CA ALA A 530 -18.42 15.99 -6.45
C ALA A 530 -19.91 15.62 -6.51
N LYS A 531 -20.52 15.63 -7.69
CA LYS A 531 -21.97 15.45 -7.90
C LYS A 531 -22.35 14.02 -8.26
N TYR A 532 -21.63 13.41 -9.19
CA TYR A 532 -22.00 12.11 -9.78
C TYR A 532 -21.24 10.96 -9.14
N THR A 533 -21.87 9.78 -9.16
CA THR A 533 -21.28 8.54 -8.65
C THR A 533 -20.69 7.70 -9.78
N VAL A 534 -21.30 7.75 -10.97
CA VAL A 534 -20.93 6.90 -12.11
C VAL A 534 -20.48 7.76 -13.29
N PHE A 535 -19.32 7.40 -13.86
CA PHE A 535 -18.70 8.08 -15.00
C PHE A 535 -18.51 7.06 -16.13
N GLY A 536 -19.17 7.29 -17.27
CA GLY A 536 -19.05 6.45 -18.45
C GLY A 536 -18.30 7.13 -19.58
N ARG A 537 -17.78 6.36 -20.55
CA ARG A 537 -16.97 6.80 -21.70
C ARG A 537 -15.73 7.59 -21.31
N VAL A 538 -15.16 7.24 -20.17
CA VAL A 538 -13.97 7.89 -19.61
C VAL A 538 -12.73 7.47 -20.37
N THR A 539 -11.90 8.42 -20.77
CA THR A 539 -10.58 8.16 -21.35
C THR A 539 -9.53 7.90 -20.26
N PRO A 540 -8.40 7.24 -20.58
CA PRO A 540 -7.31 7.03 -19.59
C PRO A 540 -6.80 8.33 -18.97
N GLY A 541 -6.69 9.41 -19.75
CA GLY A 541 -6.31 10.74 -19.26
C GLY A 541 -7.34 11.31 -18.26
N GLN A 542 -8.63 11.18 -18.55
CA GLN A 542 -9.69 11.62 -17.64
C GLN A 542 -9.73 10.79 -16.34
N LYS A 543 -9.44 9.47 -16.37
CA LYS A 543 -9.32 8.66 -15.13
C LYS A 543 -8.31 9.29 -14.18
N ARG A 544 -7.16 9.70 -14.69
CA ARG A 544 -6.13 10.42 -13.94
C ARG A 544 -6.64 11.76 -13.37
N GLN A 545 -7.30 12.56 -14.20
CA GLN A 545 -7.84 13.86 -13.79
C GLN A 545 -8.90 13.73 -12.69
N PHE A 546 -9.77 12.71 -12.73
CA PHE A 546 -10.73 12.43 -11.65
C PHE A 546 -10.05 12.12 -10.34
N VAL A 547 -9.02 11.26 -10.33
CA VAL A 547 -8.23 10.95 -9.14
C VAL A 547 -7.59 12.22 -8.59
N GLN A 548 -6.97 13.05 -9.44
CA GLN A 548 -6.34 14.29 -9.02
C GLN A 548 -7.35 15.29 -8.45
N ALA A 549 -8.51 15.47 -9.09
CA ALA A 549 -9.56 16.35 -8.61
C ALA A 549 -10.09 15.97 -7.21
N LEU A 550 -10.21 14.68 -6.92
CA LEU A 550 -10.56 14.20 -5.58
C LEU A 550 -9.47 14.51 -4.54
N LYS A 551 -8.21 14.33 -4.90
CA LYS A 551 -7.06 14.66 -4.04
C LYS A 551 -6.98 16.15 -3.75
N ASP A 552 -7.23 17.00 -4.74
CA ASP A 552 -7.27 18.46 -4.59
C ASP A 552 -8.41 18.92 -3.66
N GLN A 553 -9.49 18.14 -3.57
CA GLN A 553 -10.57 18.31 -2.58
C GLN A 553 -10.19 17.79 -1.18
N GLY A 554 -8.97 17.33 -0.97
CA GLY A 554 -8.48 16.81 0.32
C GLY A 554 -8.95 15.40 0.65
N LYS A 555 -9.44 14.65 -0.34
CA LYS A 555 -9.82 13.24 -0.17
C LYS A 555 -8.59 12.33 -0.24
N THR A 556 -8.64 11.21 0.50
CA THR A 556 -7.67 10.11 0.37
C THR A 556 -8.27 9.07 -0.56
N VAL A 557 -7.67 8.94 -1.74
CA VAL A 557 -8.24 8.19 -2.86
C VAL A 557 -7.59 6.83 -3.00
N ALA A 558 -8.40 5.76 -2.99
CA ALA A 558 -8.00 4.46 -3.52
C ALA A 558 -8.53 4.28 -4.93
N MET A 559 -7.70 3.72 -5.82
CA MET A 559 -8.09 3.37 -7.20
C MET A 559 -7.93 1.86 -7.41
N THR A 560 -8.96 1.22 -7.94
CA THR A 560 -8.87 -0.17 -8.41
C THR A 560 -8.95 -0.20 -9.92
N GLY A 561 -8.13 -1.04 -10.54
CA GLY A 561 -8.16 -1.23 -11.98
C GLY A 561 -7.41 -2.51 -12.37
N ASP A 562 -7.73 -3.06 -13.54
CA ASP A 562 -7.12 -4.28 -14.06
C ASP A 562 -6.56 -4.10 -15.49
N GLY A 563 -6.90 -2.99 -16.13
CA GLY A 563 -6.52 -2.67 -17.50
C GLY A 563 -5.27 -1.79 -17.60
N VAL A 564 -4.67 -1.82 -18.78
CA VAL A 564 -3.59 -0.92 -19.18
C VAL A 564 -4.04 0.56 -19.08
N ASN A 565 -5.31 0.82 -19.35
CA ASN A 565 -5.92 2.15 -19.31
C ASN A 565 -5.99 2.76 -17.89
N ASP A 566 -5.80 1.95 -16.86
CA ASP A 566 -5.87 2.37 -15.46
C ASP A 566 -4.51 2.75 -14.87
N VAL A 567 -3.41 2.39 -15.54
CA VAL A 567 -2.04 2.50 -15.01
C VAL A 567 -1.72 3.91 -14.50
N LEU A 568 -2.09 4.95 -15.25
CA LEU A 568 -1.84 6.33 -14.83
C LEU A 568 -2.65 6.72 -13.60
N ALA A 569 -3.92 6.35 -13.56
CA ALA A 569 -4.80 6.61 -12.43
C ALA A 569 -4.36 5.81 -11.18
N LEU A 570 -3.90 4.55 -11.35
CA LEU A 570 -3.34 3.73 -10.28
C LEU A 570 -2.09 4.38 -9.68
N LYS A 571 -1.21 4.97 -10.49
CA LYS A 571 0.00 5.66 -10.01
C LYS A 571 -0.29 6.96 -9.28
N ASP A 572 -1.28 7.70 -9.72
CA ASP A 572 -1.64 9.00 -9.12
C ASP A 572 -2.50 8.86 -7.86
N ALA A 573 -3.16 7.72 -7.65
CA ALA A 573 -3.93 7.45 -6.45
C ALA A 573 -3.06 7.36 -5.20
N ASP A 574 -3.62 7.71 -4.04
CA ASP A 574 -2.92 7.55 -2.75
C ASP A 574 -2.67 6.08 -2.42
N CYS A 575 -3.62 5.21 -2.79
CA CYS A 575 -3.47 3.76 -2.74
C CYS A 575 -4.05 3.14 -4.02
N SER A 576 -3.32 2.19 -4.61
CA SER A 576 -3.74 1.50 -5.82
C SER A 576 -3.83 0.00 -5.62
N VAL A 577 -4.87 -0.61 -6.20
CA VAL A 577 -5.17 -2.04 -6.08
C VAL A 577 -5.41 -2.63 -7.46
N ALA A 578 -4.71 -3.70 -7.79
CA ALA A 578 -4.92 -4.46 -9.03
C ALA A 578 -5.39 -5.88 -8.75
N MET A 579 -6.09 -6.45 -9.75
CA MET A 579 -6.45 -7.87 -9.77
C MET A 579 -5.36 -8.63 -10.53
N ALA A 580 -4.90 -9.77 -10.01
CA ALA A 580 -3.88 -10.58 -10.69
C ALA A 580 -4.35 -11.14 -12.05
N SER A 581 -5.66 -11.22 -12.29
CA SER A 581 -6.24 -11.56 -13.61
C SER A 581 -6.21 -10.40 -14.61
N GLY A 582 -5.77 -9.21 -14.19
CA GLY A 582 -5.65 -8.03 -15.04
C GLY A 582 -4.36 -8.05 -15.88
N SER A 583 -4.04 -6.90 -16.47
CA SER A 583 -2.81 -6.74 -17.24
C SER A 583 -1.57 -6.71 -16.34
N ASP A 584 -0.44 -7.20 -16.85
CA ASP A 584 0.85 -7.14 -16.15
C ASP A 584 1.19 -5.68 -15.76
N ALA A 585 0.88 -4.74 -16.64
CA ALA A 585 1.11 -3.31 -16.42
C ALA A 585 0.32 -2.77 -15.21
N ALA A 586 -0.95 -3.15 -15.05
CA ALA A 586 -1.75 -2.76 -13.89
C ALA A 586 -1.21 -3.39 -12.59
N CYS A 587 -0.85 -4.68 -12.63
CA CYS A 587 -0.26 -5.40 -11.51
C CYS A 587 1.07 -4.77 -11.06
N GLN A 588 1.92 -4.37 -12.00
CA GLN A 588 3.22 -3.74 -11.69
C GLN A 588 3.07 -2.29 -11.20
N ALA A 589 2.07 -1.57 -11.68
CA ALA A 589 1.81 -0.19 -11.28
C ALA A 589 1.13 -0.08 -9.91
N ALA A 590 0.38 -1.09 -9.51
CA ALA A 590 -0.40 -1.10 -8.27
C ALA A 590 0.47 -1.35 -7.04
N GLN A 591 0.12 -0.71 -5.92
CA GLN A 591 0.76 -0.93 -4.63
C GLN A 591 0.29 -2.22 -3.94
N VAL A 592 -0.92 -2.65 -4.26
CA VAL A 592 -1.57 -3.86 -3.72
C VAL A 592 -2.07 -4.71 -4.87
N VAL A 593 -1.77 -6.02 -4.87
CA VAL A 593 -2.27 -6.96 -5.87
C VAL A 593 -3.04 -8.09 -5.19
N LEU A 594 -4.29 -8.31 -5.64
CA LEU A 594 -5.12 -9.42 -5.18
C LEU A 594 -4.82 -10.66 -6.03
N LEU A 595 -3.97 -11.57 -5.50
CA LEU A 595 -3.40 -12.69 -6.27
C LEU A 595 -4.45 -13.70 -6.78
N GLU A 596 -5.57 -13.86 -6.06
CA GLU A 596 -6.69 -14.69 -6.52
C GLU A 596 -7.77 -13.87 -7.21
N SER A 597 -7.51 -12.59 -7.50
CA SER A 597 -8.47 -11.63 -8.06
C SER A 597 -9.80 -11.59 -7.29
N ASN A 598 -9.75 -11.88 -6.00
CA ASN A 598 -10.92 -11.92 -5.12
C ASN A 598 -11.12 -10.56 -4.44
N PHE A 599 -12.10 -9.80 -4.92
CA PHE A 599 -12.42 -8.47 -4.40
C PHE A 599 -12.94 -8.50 -2.94
N ALA A 600 -13.49 -9.63 -2.46
CA ALA A 600 -13.90 -9.80 -1.07
C ALA A 600 -12.75 -9.67 -0.05
N CYS A 601 -11.50 -9.72 -0.50
CA CYS A 601 -10.35 -9.48 0.37
C CYS A 601 -10.19 -8.00 0.78
N MET A 602 -10.75 -7.04 0.04
CA MET A 602 -10.59 -5.60 0.27
C MET A 602 -11.02 -5.13 1.67
N PRO A 603 -12.18 -5.52 2.22
CA PRO A 603 -12.52 -5.23 3.62
C PRO A 603 -11.45 -5.67 4.60
N SER A 604 -10.86 -6.85 4.37
CA SER A 604 -9.80 -7.39 5.22
C SER A 604 -8.52 -6.56 5.17
N VAL A 605 -8.17 -6.01 4.01
CA VAL A 605 -6.99 -5.16 3.82
C VAL A 605 -7.18 -3.83 4.58
N VAL A 606 -8.35 -3.21 4.45
CA VAL A 606 -8.69 -1.97 5.17
C VAL A 606 -8.69 -2.20 6.69
N LEU A 607 -9.32 -3.29 7.16
CA LEU A 607 -9.37 -3.63 8.59
C LEU A 607 -7.98 -3.92 9.15
N GLU A 608 -7.11 -4.57 8.39
CA GLU A 608 -5.73 -4.82 8.82
C GLU A 608 -4.95 -3.51 8.92
N GLY A 609 -5.11 -2.60 7.98
CA GLY A 609 -4.52 -1.28 8.04
C GLY A 609 -4.99 -0.47 9.25
N ARG A 610 -6.29 -0.42 9.51
CA ARG A 610 -6.87 0.23 10.70
C ARG A 610 -6.32 -0.36 11.98
N ARG A 611 -6.24 -1.70 12.05
CA ARG A 611 -5.69 -2.39 13.20
C ARG A 611 -4.25 -1.96 13.48
N VAL A 612 -3.41 -1.93 12.46
CA VAL A 612 -1.99 -1.55 12.59
C VAL A 612 -1.86 -0.12 13.07
N VAL A 613 -2.46 0.83 12.36
CA VAL A 613 -2.32 2.26 12.66
C VAL A 613 -2.86 2.59 14.06
N ASN A 614 -4.07 2.10 14.41
CA ASN A 614 -4.67 2.34 15.72
C ASN A 614 -3.86 1.73 16.86
N ASN A 615 -3.34 0.51 16.67
CA ASN A 615 -2.54 -0.15 17.71
C ASN A 615 -1.17 0.50 17.88
N ILE A 616 -0.51 0.89 16.79
CA ILE A 616 0.73 1.67 16.88
C ILE A 616 0.45 3.01 17.56
N GLN A 617 -0.65 3.69 17.25
CA GLN A 617 -1.03 4.94 17.90
C GLN A 617 -1.27 4.77 19.41
N ARG A 618 -1.94 3.68 19.82
CA ARG A 618 -2.13 3.34 21.24
C ARG A 618 -0.81 3.10 21.95
N SER A 619 0.03 2.26 21.39
CA SER A 619 1.34 1.95 21.97
C SER A 619 2.27 3.17 21.96
N ALA A 620 2.29 3.95 20.89
CA ALA A 620 3.06 5.18 20.80
C ALA A 620 2.67 6.17 21.90
N SER A 621 1.39 6.23 22.27
CA SER A 621 0.93 7.09 23.37
C SER A 621 1.53 6.65 24.72
N LEU A 622 1.68 5.34 24.99
CA LEU A 622 2.34 4.85 26.20
C LEU A 622 3.82 5.25 26.24
N PHE A 623 4.54 5.05 25.14
CA PHE A 623 5.96 5.43 25.05
C PHE A 623 6.14 6.95 25.27
N LEU A 624 5.25 7.74 24.67
CA LEU A 624 5.38 9.21 24.73
C LEU A 624 5.09 9.77 26.13
N VAL A 625 4.28 9.11 26.94
CA VAL A 625 4.07 9.50 28.36
C VAL A 625 5.40 9.57 29.09
N LYS A 626 6.20 8.49 29.00
CA LYS A 626 7.53 8.44 29.64
C LYS A 626 8.45 9.53 29.12
N ASN A 627 8.45 9.76 27.81
CA ASN A 627 9.34 10.74 27.20
C ASN A 627 8.96 12.17 27.59
N ILE A 628 7.67 12.51 27.60
CA ILE A 628 7.16 13.82 28.08
C ILE A 628 7.53 14.00 29.55
N PHE A 629 7.26 12.98 30.37
CA PHE A 629 7.60 13.00 31.78
C PHE A 629 9.09 13.27 32.01
N SER A 630 9.97 12.44 31.43
CA SER A 630 11.40 12.56 31.66
C SER A 630 11.99 13.86 31.12
N PHE A 631 11.51 14.32 29.97
CA PHE A 631 11.90 15.62 29.40
C PHE A 631 11.53 16.79 30.34
N LEU A 632 10.28 16.86 30.76
CA LEU A 632 9.79 17.94 31.61
C LEU A 632 10.37 17.87 33.03
N LEU A 633 10.53 16.67 33.59
CA LEU A 633 11.17 16.51 34.90
C LEU A 633 12.65 16.87 34.86
N SER A 634 13.34 16.56 33.75
CA SER A 634 14.73 17.00 33.56
C SER A 634 14.83 18.51 33.49
N LEU A 635 13.93 19.15 32.75
CA LEU A 635 13.86 20.60 32.68
C LEU A 635 13.54 21.23 34.06
N PHE A 636 12.60 20.64 34.80
CA PHE A 636 12.27 21.01 36.16
C PHE A 636 13.51 20.92 37.08
N SER A 637 14.22 19.78 37.02
CA SER A 637 15.44 19.56 37.80
C SER A 637 16.52 20.61 37.50
N VAL A 638 16.69 20.97 36.20
CA VAL A 638 17.63 22.01 35.77
C VAL A 638 17.22 23.39 36.30
N VAL A 639 15.96 23.79 36.14
CA VAL A 639 15.44 25.11 36.53
C VAL A 639 15.50 25.33 38.06
N PHE A 640 15.11 24.29 38.81
CA PHE A 640 15.07 24.35 40.29
C PHE A 640 16.36 23.91 40.99
N MET A 641 17.43 23.65 40.23
CA MET A 641 18.72 23.19 40.76
C MET A 641 18.62 21.92 41.62
N MET A 642 17.68 21.03 41.26
CA MET A 642 17.45 19.76 41.98
C MET A 642 18.10 18.59 41.25
N SER A 643 18.50 17.58 41.98
CA SER A 643 18.95 16.34 41.41
C SER A 643 17.78 15.60 40.75
N TYR A 644 18.03 14.91 39.62
CA TYR A 644 17.01 14.10 39.00
C TYR A 644 16.63 12.93 39.96
N PRO A 645 15.36 12.80 40.37
CA PRO A 645 14.99 12.00 41.55
C PRO A 645 14.93 10.49 41.32
N LEU A 646 15.13 10.01 40.10
CA LEU A 646 15.00 8.58 39.76
C LEU A 646 16.33 7.96 39.36
N GLN A 647 16.42 6.61 39.46
CA GLN A 647 17.58 5.80 39.03
C GLN A 647 17.28 5.07 37.70
N PRO A 648 18.32 4.73 36.89
CA PRO A 648 18.13 4.05 35.61
C PRO A 648 17.39 2.71 35.75
N SER A 649 17.69 1.93 36.76
CA SER A 649 17.04 0.65 37.06
C SER A 649 15.55 0.79 37.39
N GLN A 650 15.14 1.87 38.06
CA GLN A 650 13.73 2.21 38.33
C GLN A 650 12.97 2.57 37.04
N ILE A 651 13.60 3.36 36.18
CA ILE A 651 13.01 3.71 34.86
C ILE A 651 12.85 2.44 34.00
N SER A 652 13.82 1.53 34.07
CA SER A 652 13.71 0.24 33.34
C SER A 652 12.55 -0.59 33.85
N LEU A 653 12.33 -0.66 35.17
CA LEU A 653 11.20 -1.38 35.78
C LEU A 653 9.85 -0.82 35.29
N ILE A 654 9.68 0.51 35.35
CA ILE A 654 8.47 1.18 34.87
C ILE A 654 8.26 0.92 33.39
N SER A 655 9.31 1.16 32.57
CA SER A 655 9.24 0.98 31.12
C SER A 655 8.85 -0.46 30.75
N MET A 656 9.33 -1.47 31.45
CA MET A 656 9.04 -2.86 31.17
C MET A 656 7.56 -3.19 31.41
N PHE A 657 6.99 -2.80 32.55
CA PHE A 657 5.64 -3.21 32.95
C PHE A 657 4.52 -2.25 32.59
N THR A 658 4.78 -0.97 32.40
CA THR A 658 3.75 -0.01 31.99
C THR A 658 3.74 0.28 30.49
N ILE A 659 4.84 -0.03 29.76
CA ILE A 659 5.00 0.33 28.36
C ILE A 659 5.36 -0.88 27.49
N GLY A 660 6.53 -1.52 27.72
CA GLY A 660 7.10 -2.51 26.81
C GLY A 660 6.22 -3.76 26.65
N ILE A 661 6.00 -4.48 27.76
CA ILE A 661 5.16 -5.69 27.77
C ILE A 661 3.72 -5.37 27.31
N PRO A 662 3.01 -4.38 27.89
CA PRO A 662 1.67 -4.05 27.43
C PRO A 662 1.62 -3.58 25.97
N GLY A 663 2.55 -2.73 25.57
CA GLY A 663 2.62 -2.21 24.20
C GLY A 663 2.78 -3.30 23.17
N PHE A 664 3.62 -4.31 23.45
CA PHE A 664 3.79 -5.47 22.58
C PHE A 664 2.50 -6.28 22.43
N PHE A 665 1.84 -6.66 23.51
CA PHE A 665 0.60 -7.45 23.44
C PHE A 665 -0.57 -6.67 22.84
N LEU A 666 -0.66 -5.36 23.09
CA LEU A 666 -1.71 -4.49 22.54
C LEU A 666 -1.53 -4.23 21.06
N ALA A 667 -0.30 -4.28 20.54
CA ALA A 667 -0.03 -4.07 19.11
C ALA A 667 -0.70 -5.10 18.20
N PHE A 668 -0.97 -6.30 18.70
CA PHE A 668 -1.58 -7.39 17.92
C PHE A 668 -3.08 -7.54 18.12
N GLN A 669 -3.70 -6.68 18.91
CA GLN A 669 -5.14 -6.74 19.18
C GLN A 669 -5.97 -6.36 17.93
N PRO A 670 -7.14 -6.98 17.74
CA PRO A 670 -8.09 -6.51 16.73
C PRO A 670 -8.56 -5.11 17.07
N ASN A 671 -8.56 -4.22 16.07
CA ASN A 671 -9.08 -2.87 16.16
C ASN A 671 -9.69 -2.50 14.81
N LYS A 672 -10.96 -2.11 14.82
CA LYS A 672 -11.75 -1.77 13.63
C LYS A 672 -12.08 -0.27 13.55
N ASP A 673 -11.67 0.51 14.54
CA ASP A 673 -12.02 1.93 14.64
C ASP A 673 -11.53 2.71 13.41
N VAL A 674 -12.36 3.61 12.90
CA VAL A 674 -12.00 4.49 11.79
C VAL A 674 -10.90 5.44 12.27
N ILE A 675 -9.85 5.60 11.45
CA ILE A 675 -8.73 6.49 11.76
C ILE A 675 -9.16 7.93 11.49
N LYS A 676 -9.07 8.78 12.52
CA LYS A 676 -9.39 10.20 12.41
C LYS A 676 -8.16 11.05 12.74
N GLY A 677 -7.99 12.14 11.99
CA GLY A 677 -6.95 13.14 12.25
C GLY A 677 -5.51 12.64 12.05
N HIS A 678 -4.55 13.49 12.41
CA HIS A 678 -3.12 13.22 12.23
C HIS A 678 -2.56 12.31 13.31
N PHE A 679 -1.71 11.35 12.94
CA PHE A 679 -1.10 10.38 13.83
C PHE A 679 -0.42 11.02 15.04
N LEU A 680 0.54 11.94 14.81
CA LEU A 680 1.35 12.54 15.88
C LEU A 680 0.49 13.38 16.85
N THR A 681 -0.45 14.14 16.31
CA THR A 681 -1.35 14.98 17.13
C THR A 681 -2.16 14.12 18.09
N ASN A 682 -2.71 13.00 17.61
CA ASN A 682 -3.49 12.09 18.42
C ASN A 682 -2.65 11.40 19.51
N VAL A 683 -1.42 11.01 19.17
CA VAL A 683 -0.49 10.38 20.12
C VAL A 683 -0.11 11.36 21.23
N VAL A 684 0.28 12.60 20.87
CA VAL A 684 0.66 13.65 21.82
C VAL A 684 -0.51 14.00 22.73
N LEU A 685 -1.69 14.25 22.18
CA LEU A 685 -2.86 14.65 22.98
C LEU A 685 -3.33 13.56 23.96
N LYS A 686 -3.12 12.29 23.62
CA LYS A 686 -3.42 11.15 24.53
C LYS A 686 -2.36 11.01 25.63
N ALA A 687 -1.08 11.26 25.31
CA ALA A 687 0.02 11.10 26.24
C ALA A 687 0.22 12.30 27.19
N LEU A 688 -0.07 13.50 26.71
CA LEU A 688 0.24 14.76 27.45
C LEU A 688 -0.40 14.84 28.83
N PRO A 689 -1.70 14.51 29.06
CA PRO A 689 -2.28 14.57 30.41
C PRO A 689 -1.58 13.65 31.41
N ALA A 690 -1.20 12.43 30.99
CA ALA A 690 -0.51 11.48 31.85
C ALA A 690 0.93 11.95 32.15
N GLY A 691 1.68 12.37 31.12
CA GLY A 691 3.04 12.86 31.29
C GLY A 691 3.09 14.10 32.21
N LEU A 692 2.13 15.02 32.09
CA LEU A 692 2.01 16.16 32.99
C LEU A 692 1.64 15.74 34.43
N THR A 693 0.73 14.78 34.59
CA THR A 693 0.38 14.21 35.92
C THR A 693 1.60 13.61 36.59
N ASP A 694 2.40 12.82 35.85
CA ASP A 694 3.65 12.23 36.32
C ASP A 694 4.64 13.31 36.79
N VAL A 695 4.84 14.35 35.97
CA VAL A 695 5.77 15.46 36.33
C VAL A 695 5.32 16.14 37.60
N LEU A 696 4.06 16.52 37.71
CA LEU A 696 3.54 17.23 38.87
C LEU A 696 3.59 16.38 40.14
N ALA A 697 3.21 15.09 40.04
CA ALA A 697 3.24 14.18 41.20
C ALA A 697 4.66 13.91 41.70
N VAL A 698 5.61 13.61 40.78
CA VAL A 698 6.99 13.29 41.16
C VAL A 698 7.74 14.54 41.57
N ALA A 699 7.56 15.66 40.91
CA ALA A 699 8.18 16.94 41.29
C ALA A 699 7.69 17.39 42.68
N ALA A 700 6.36 17.31 42.95
CA ALA A 700 5.82 17.60 44.27
C ALA A 700 6.40 16.66 45.34
N MET A 701 6.43 15.33 45.06
CA MET A 701 7.06 14.36 45.96
C MET A 701 8.53 14.70 46.23
N ALA A 702 9.30 15.12 45.23
CA ALA A 702 10.71 15.54 45.41
C ALA A 702 10.84 16.82 46.27
N VAL A 703 10.07 17.86 45.98
CA VAL A 703 10.10 19.15 46.69
C VAL A 703 9.68 18.96 48.15
N PHE A 704 8.51 18.32 48.38
CA PHE A 704 8.02 18.11 49.75
C PHE A 704 8.90 17.11 50.51
N GLY A 705 9.41 16.05 49.83
CA GLY A 705 10.34 15.12 50.45
C GLY A 705 11.62 15.81 50.95
N GLN A 706 12.21 16.67 50.12
CA GLN A 706 13.39 17.46 50.59
C GLN A 706 13.02 18.40 51.72
N THR A 707 11.88 19.09 51.63
CA THR A 707 11.42 20.02 52.71
C THR A 707 11.19 19.30 54.03
N PHE A 708 10.71 18.07 54.00
CA PHE A 708 10.49 17.24 55.20
C PHE A 708 11.72 16.39 55.60
N GLY A 709 12.85 16.55 54.92
CA GLY A 709 14.10 15.90 55.26
C GLY A 709 14.11 14.38 54.99
N LEU A 710 13.40 13.96 53.92
CA LEU A 710 13.43 12.55 53.48
C LEU A 710 14.73 12.22 52.76
N GLY A 711 15.20 10.97 52.90
CA GLY A 711 16.34 10.47 52.14
C GLY A 711 16.09 10.41 50.63
N GLU A 712 17.13 10.55 49.82
CA GLU A 712 17.05 10.46 48.36
C GLU A 712 16.48 9.11 47.91
N THR A 713 16.78 8.04 48.58
CA THR A 713 16.26 6.67 48.29
C THR A 713 14.77 6.54 48.55
N ASP A 714 14.25 7.19 49.62
CA ASP A 714 12.82 7.27 49.90
C ASP A 714 12.08 7.99 48.79
N ILE A 715 12.58 9.17 48.43
CA ILE A 715 11.99 10.03 47.38
C ILE A 715 11.97 9.29 46.03
N SER A 716 13.09 8.61 45.68
CA SER A 716 13.18 7.91 44.40
C SER A 716 12.25 6.69 44.34
N THR A 717 12.12 5.95 45.44
CA THR A 717 11.19 4.80 45.54
C THR A 717 9.73 5.28 45.44
N ALA A 718 9.36 6.31 46.19
CA ALA A 718 8.00 6.87 46.17
C ALA A 718 7.67 7.44 44.78
N GLY A 719 8.60 8.18 44.15
CA GLY A 719 8.47 8.70 42.80
C GLY A 719 8.27 7.57 41.77
N THR A 720 9.00 6.48 41.88
CA THR A 720 8.85 5.29 41.03
C THR A 720 7.47 4.67 41.18
N MET A 721 6.95 4.53 42.38
CA MET A 721 5.61 3.98 42.61
C MET A 721 4.50 4.92 42.15
N LEU A 722 4.67 6.25 42.26
CA LEU A 722 3.74 7.24 41.70
C LEU A 722 3.66 7.10 40.18
N LEU A 723 4.81 7.00 39.50
CA LEU A 723 4.87 6.76 38.05
C LEU A 723 4.17 5.45 37.65
N ALA A 724 4.35 4.40 38.44
CA ALA A 724 3.66 3.12 38.21
C ALA A 724 2.12 3.29 38.28
N ILE A 725 1.63 4.02 39.28
CA ILE A 725 0.18 4.29 39.44
C ILE A 725 -0.35 5.02 38.21
N VAL A 726 0.24 6.13 37.80
CA VAL A 726 -0.21 6.89 36.63
C VAL A 726 -0.04 6.06 35.34
N GLY A 727 1.07 5.33 35.21
CA GLY A 727 1.30 4.40 34.09
C GLY A 727 0.21 3.34 33.97
N PHE A 728 -0.24 2.76 35.08
CA PHE A 728 -1.34 1.79 35.09
C PHE A 728 -2.71 2.44 34.85
N MET A 729 -2.89 3.70 35.28
CA MET A 729 -4.12 4.45 34.98
C MET A 729 -4.27 4.72 33.48
N ILE A 730 -3.21 5.15 32.80
CA ILE A 730 -3.26 5.33 31.34
C ILE A 730 -3.37 4.00 30.63
N LEU A 731 -2.65 2.97 31.06
CA LEU A 731 -2.76 1.63 30.49
C LEU A 731 -4.19 1.09 30.62
N PHE A 732 -4.86 1.30 31.77
CA PHE A 732 -6.27 0.97 31.97
C PHE A 732 -7.14 1.64 30.91
N LYS A 733 -7.00 2.95 30.74
CA LYS A 733 -7.76 3.73 29.75
C LYS A 733 -7.49 3.31 28.30
N ILE A 734 -6.28 2.90 27.99
CA ILE A 734 -5.91 2.38 26.66
C ILE A 734 -6.46 0.97 26.43
N CYS A 735 -6.65 0.18 27.48
CA CYS A 735 -7.25 -1.15 27.39
C CYS A 735 -8.79 -1.09 27.20
N GLU A 736 -9.45 0.05 27.39
CA GLU A 736 -10.88 0.21 27.10
C GLU A 736 -11.19 0.12 25.59
N PRO A 737 -12.29 -0.57 25.18
CA PRO A 737 -13.10 -1.49 25.97
C PRO A 737 -12.34 -2.76 26.34
N PHE A 738 -12.51 -3.24 27.57
CA PHE A 738 -11.82 -4.42 28.07
C PHE A 738 -12.28 -5.70 27.36
N ASN A 739 -11.33 -6.54 27.03
CA ASN A 739 -11.53 -7.94 26.70
C ASN A 739 -10.65 -8.80 27.63
N TRP A 740 -10.83 -10.11 27.59
CA TRP A 740 -10.09 -11.02 28.48
C TRP A 740 -8.55 -10.81 28.38
N LEU A 741 -8.01 -10.68 27.18
CA LEU A 741 -6.56 -10.53 26.97
C LEU A 741 -6.06 -9.17 27.48
N ARG A 742 -6.79 -8.08 27.22
CA ARG A 742 -6.44 -6.74 27.73
C ARG A 742 -6.48 -6.71 29.26
N GLY A 743 -7.47 -7.39 29.86
CA GLY A 743 -7.56 -7.57 31.31
C GLY A 743 -6.36 -8.32 31.86
N CYS A 744 -5.98 -9.45 31.25
CA CYS A 744 -4.78 -10.22 31.62
C CYS A 744 -3.49 -9.42 31.50
N VAL A 745 -3.34 -8.63 30.43
CA VAL A 745 -2.16 -7.77 30.23
C VAL A 745 -2.08 -6.72 31.34
N TRP A 746 -3.19 -6.06 31.66
CA TRP A 746 -3.22 -5.04 32.72
C TRP A 746 -2.91 -5.65 34.09
N VAL A 747 -3.62 -6.71 34.50
CA VAL A 747 -3.43 -7.40 35.77
C VAL A 747 -2.03 -8.02 35.86
N GLY A 748 -1.59 -8.71 34.82
CA GLY A 748 -0.28 -9.32 34.75
C GLY A 748 0.86 -8.31 34.86
N SER A 749 0.70 -7.13 34.27
CA SER A 749 1.68 -6.04 34.37
C SER A 749 1.76 -5.48 35.82
N VAL A 750 0.60 -5.30 36.47
CA VAL A 750 0.56 -4.86 37.88
C VAL A 750 1.23 -5.90 38.79
N ILE A 751 0.85 -7.18 38.64
CA ILE A 751 1.45 -8.28 39.45
C ILE A 751 2.94 -8.37 39.16
N GLY A 752 3.36 -8.25 37.90
CA GLY A 752 4.78 -8.34 37.53
C GLY A 752 5.61 -7.22 38.15
N LEU A 753 5.13 -5.97 38.10
CA LEU A 753 5.82 -4.83 38.72
C LEU A 753 5.92 -5.02 40.22
N LEU A 754 4.83 -5.36 40.92
CA LEU A 754 4.80 -5.60 42.34
C LEU A 754 5.72 -6.78 42.71
N GLY A 755 5.68 -7.90 41.97
CA GLY A 755 6.54 -9.04 42.15
C GLY A 755 8.04 -8.68 42.03
N CYS A 756 8.42 -7.96 40.99
CA CYS A 756 9.80 -7.48 40.84
C CYS A 756 10.21 -6.51 41.95
N SER A 757 9.31 -5.66 42.43
CA SER A 757 9.58 -4.74 43.53
C SER A 757 9.80 -5.48 44.86
N ILE A 758 9.11 -6.59 45.09
CA ILE A 758 9.19 -7.39 46.33
C ILE A 758 10.36 -8.39 46.27
N PHE A 759 10.51 -9.12 45.14
CA PHE A 759 11.50 -10.22 45.06
C PHE A 759 12.88 -9.76 44.57
N LEU A 760 12.94 -8.63 43.81
CA LEU A 760 14.16 -8.08 43.21
C LEU A 760 14.43 -6.63 43.63
N PRO A 761 14.20 -6.21 44.89
CA PRO A 761 14.28 -4.82 45.30
C PRO A 761 15.69 -4.22 45.10
N LYS A 762 16.73 -5.01 45.35
CA LYS A 762 18.13 -4.60 45.16
C LYS A 762 18.45 -4.33 43.66
N LEU A 763 17.89 -5.10 42.75
CA LEU A 763 18.13 -4.95 41.31
C LEU A 763 17.51 -3.65 40.79
N PHE A 764 16.31 -3.34 41.22
CA PHE A 764 15.58 -2.18 40.79
C PHE A 764 15.68 -0.95 41.69
N ALA A 765 16.61 -0.98 42.65
CA ALA A 765 16.84 0.10 43.60
C ALA A 765 15.57 0.53 44.36
N ILE A 766 14.72 -0.40 44.70
CA ILE A 766 13.54 -0.17 45.54
C ILE A 766 13.91 -0.39 46.97
N THR A 767 13.66 0.61 47.81
CA THR A 767 13.97 0.53 49.26
C THR A 767 12.68 0.66 50.07
N GLY A 768 12.72 0.23 51.33
CA GLY A 768 11.63 0.46 52.25
C GLY A 768 11.46 1.97 52.49
N MET A 769 10.23 2.48 52.43
CA MET A 769 9.93 3.87 52.67
C MET A 769 9.75 4.16 54.17
N SER A 770 10.27 5.27 54.65
CA SER A 770 10.01 5.76 56.00
C SER A 770 8.52 6.16 56.16
N THR A 771 8.04 6.16 57.43
CA THR A 771 6.63 6.50 57.72
C THR A 771 6.21 7.86 57.15
N LYS A 772 7.10 8.83 57.22
CA LYS A 772 6.84 10.18 56.65
C LYS A 772 6.73 10.11 55.10
N CYS A 773 7.57 9.29 54.48
CA CYS A 773 7.54 9.08 53.05
C CYS A 773 6.21 8.40 52.60
N ILE A 774 5.80 7.35 53.34
CA ILE A 774 4.53 6.65 53.10
C ILE A 774 3.35 7.61 53.19
N MET A 775 3.31 8.51 54.18
CA MET A 775 2.23 9.49 54.31
C MET A 775 2.15 10.43 53.08
N LEU A 776 3.27 10.99 52.62
CA LEU A 776 3.32 11.83 51.42
C LEU A 776 2.96 11.05 50.17
N PHE A 777 3.50 9.82 50.05
CA PHE A 777 3.20 8.94 48.94
C PHE A 777 1.68 8.66 48.84
N VAL A 778 1.01 8.36 49.95
CA VAL A 778 -0.46 8.13 49.94
C VAL A 778 -1.22 9.37 49.50
N VAL A 779 -0.85 10.56 50.02
CA VAL A 779 -1.50 11.83 49.66
C VAL A 779 -1.36 12.08 48.12
N PHE A 780 -0.15 11.98 47.62
CA PHE A 780 0.10 12.19 46.19
C PHE A 780 -0.54 11.10 45.33
N SER A 781 -0.56 9.84 45.76
CA SER A 781 -1.24 8.75 45.07
C SER A 781 -2.74 9.02 44.90
N ILE A 782 -3.42 9.50 45.95
CA ILE A 782 -4.83 9.86 45.89
C ILE A 782 -5.05 11.08 44.98
N ALA A 783 -4.12 12.01 44.94
CA ALA A 783 -4.20 13.21 44.11
C ALA A 783 -3.95 12.93 42.60
N THR A 784 -3.29 11.83 42.22
CA THR A 784 -2.99 11.54 40.81
C THR A 784 -4.23 11.37 39.95
N GLU A 785 -5.26 10.69 40.43
CA GLU A 785 -6.48 10.42 39.65
C GLU A 785 -7.28 11.72 39.34
N PRO A 786 -7.66 12.55 40.30
CA PRO A 786 -8.33 13.80 40.00
C PRO A 786 -7.48 14.74 39.16
N LEU A 787 -6.16 14.78 39.37
CA LEU A 787 -5.24 15.58 38.56
C LEU A 787 -5.21 15.12 37.11
N PHE A 788 -5.10 13.82 36.87
CA PHE A 788 -5.13 13.22 35.55
C PHE A 788 -6.45 13.50 34.83
N ARG A 789 -7.57 13.37 35.53
CA ARG A 789 -8.91 13.67 35.01
C ARG A 789 -9.06 15.14 34.63
N TYR A 790 -8.58 16.04 35.50
CA TYR A 790 -8.62 17.48 35.25
C TYR A 790 -7.76 17.86 34.03
N LEU A 791 -6.52 17.39 33.96
CA LEU A 791 -5.62 17.65 32.85
C LEU A 791 -6.15 17.06 31.52
N THR A 792 -6.79 15.90 31.57
CA THR A 792 -7.47 15.32 30.38
C THR A 792 -8.59 16.24 29.88
N LYS A 793 -9.42 16.79 30.78
CA LYS A 793 -10.46 17.77 30.42
C LYS A 793 -9.88 19.07 29.89
N LEU A 794 -8.80 19.56 30.49
CA LEU A 794 -8.12 20.78 30.07
C LEU A 794 -7.57 20.63 28.65
N VAL A 795 -6.80 19.56 28.37
CA VAL A 795 -6.22 19.30 27.05
C VAL A 795 -7.30 19.15 25.98
N SER A 796 -8.38 18.43 26.30
CA SER A 796 -9.52 18.28 25.36
C SER A 796 -10.25 19.62 25.14
N GLY A 797 -10.39 20.45 26.18
CA GLY A 797 -10.96 21.80 26.10
C GLY A 797 -10.12 22.74 25.20
N VAL A 798 -8.80 22.74 25.40
CA VAL A 798 -7.86 23.50 24.56
C VAL A 798 -7.94 23.07 23.09
N ARG A 799 -8.00 21.77 22.84
CA ARG A 799 -8.17 21.24 21.48
C ARG A 799 -9.48 21.73 20.84
N LYS A 800 -10.61 21.61 21.56
CA LYS A 800 -11.91 22.11 21.06
C LYS A 800 -11.86 23.61 20.75
N LEU A 801 -11.24 24.40 21.60
CA LEU A 801 -11.08 25.83 21.40
C LEU A 801 -10.23 26.14 20.16
N HIS A 802 -9.11 25.44 20.00
CA HIS A 802 -8.23 25.57 18.83
C HIS A 802 -8.97 25.25 17.52
N MET A 803 -9.73 24.16 17.47
CA MET A 803 -10.52 23.78 16.29
C MET A 803 -11.61 24.83 15.99
N LYS A 804 -12.27 25.36 17.03
CA LYS A 804 -13.29 26.40 16.87
C LYS A 804 -12.69 27.69 16.29
N ILE A 805 -11.50 28.08 16.74
CA ILE A 805 -10.81 29.28 16.27
C ILE A 805 -10.39 29.12 14.78
N HIS A 806 -9.95 27.96 14.38
CA HIS A 806 -9.47 27.69 13.00
C HIS A 806 -10.58 27.18 12.06
N LYS A 807 -11.86 27.21 12.47
CA LYS A 807 -13.04 26.78 11.68
C LYS A 807 -12.90 25.38 11.07
N ARG A 808 -12.15 24.46 11.71
CA ARG A 808 -12.02 23.09 11.26
C ARG A 808 -13.24 22.27 11.67
N PRO A 809 -13.72 21.33 10.83
CA PRO A 809 -14.88 20.52 11.16
C PRO A 809 -14.63 19.65 12.39
N MET A 810 -15.64 19.53 13.26
CA MET A 810 -15.55 18.73 14.50
C MET A 810 -15.43 17.21 14.23
N GLU A 811 -15.61 16.79 13.00
CA GLU A 811 -15.47 15.38 12.57
C GLU A 811 -14.02 14.89 12.52
N GLU A 812 -13.05 15.80 12.58
CA GLU A 812 -11.62 15.45 12.74
C GLU A 812 -11.26 15.05 14.21
N PHE A 813 -12.30 14.84 15.04
CA PHE A 813 -12.09 14.49 16.46
C PHE A 813 -11.69 13.03 16.66
#